data_fe7f2ac0cf273919862d4d4af30b617c
#
_entry.id   fe7f2ac0cf273919862d4d4af30b617c
#
_cell.length_a   1.000
_cell.length_b   1.000
_cell.length_c   1.000
_cell.angle_alpha   90.00
_cell.angle_beta   90.00
_cell.angle_gamma   90.00
#
_symmetry.space_group_name_H-M   'P 1'
#
loop_
_entity.id
_entity.type
_entity.pdbx_description
1 polymer ?
#
loop_
_entity_poly.entity_id
_entity_poly.type
_entity_poly.pdbx_seq_one_letter_code
_entity_poly.pdbx_strand_id
1 'polypeptide(L)'
;MLDLVIYTEGLAFDGRTPFERSLGGSESAVLFMARELARRGHRARVFCNCAPMASAVELAKQRGPGEYDGVAYHDLTEFGRFVEERECDVFVCCRHLRGLAAPVRSAVNVVWNHDLMVKPAARQLMSLMYKVDRLVVLSEFHKEQFERHLEVPEDQYVVTRNGVDLELVEEATAGVERDRNRLIYTSRPERGLEVLLAIWPELKASRPELKLAVAFYENPGADAQMAEYVGALRRMGEQLPGVEFLGALSKRELYREMAGSGLLVYPAMFPEVSCITAIEAAGCGTPVVASRYCGLRETVAEGETGVLVPGDPRGEEYQRGFVEAVVGLVEEEGRWQGMSEAGKRRVEERYQWRTIAEEWEGVLEGLVGEGGRPQRGAPTEWERQTISVCMIVKDGQGTLYRGLDSVKPIADEIIVCDTGSRDRTMEIAREYTDRVYEIPWEDDFAAARNRSMEKATKDWILWVDADEYLVGAENLGKYLRENMYNGYVIRQHHHALDAEFKPDVPVRLFRNHRGIRFFGCVHEHPETALNEGVKPAVILSDVHIVHDGYVTEAIRRKRFLRNLPMVLKDRKRHPERRLGLVFLERDYIHLARYELERTRGVMTERARKYLERAAMIHREHFRSADDPLYGYSFPLYQSALELMGEGFSLGYFVAVAGDGAGDTVLPHGLQRVRVADEAEAREFLARHVGELLAEARVEEEFPFEGAA
;
A
#
# COMPACT_ATOMS: atom_id res chain seq x y z
N MET A 1 34.69 -11.62 -3.20
CA MET A 1 33.79 -11.87 -4.36
C MET A 1 32.46 -12.40 -3.80
N LEU A 2 31.40 -11.64 -3.91
CA LEU A 2 30.05 -11.99 -3.46
C LEU A 2 29.19 -12.45 -4.65
N ASP A 3 28.25 -13.33 -4.37
CA ASP A 3 27.15 -13.71 -5.28
C ASP A 3 25.92 -12.88 -4.92
N LEU A 4 25.59 -11.90 -5.76
CA LEU A 4 24.58 -10.88 -5.53
C LEU A 4 23.37 -11.12 -6.41
N VAL A 5 22.19 -11.08 -5.81
CA VAL A 5 20.90 -11.16 -6.50
C VAL A 5 20.09 -9.92 -6.19
N ILE A 6 19.74 -9.17 -7.20
CA ILE A 6 18.88 -7.98 -7.10
C ILE A 6 17.52 -8.29 -7.73
N TYR A 7 16.46 -8.14 -6.96
CA TYR A 7 15.08 -8.30 -7.43
C TYR A 7 14.41 -6.92 -7.51
N THR A 8 13.87 -6.57 -8.67
CA THR A 8 13.14 -5.32 -8.88
C THR A 8 11.98 -5.49 -9.84
N GLU A 9 10.83 -4.94 -9.48
CA GLU A 9 9.69 -4.80 -10.37
C GLU A 9 9.66 -3.36 -10.91
N GLY A 10 8.88 -3.09 -11.94
CA GLY A 10 8.72 -1.75 -12.50
C GLY A 10 8.81 -1.75 -14.02
N LEU A 11 9.38 -0.69 -14.60
CA LEU A 11 9.56 -0.56 -16.03
C LEU A 11 10.50 -1.67 -16.55
N ALA A 12 10.20 -2.15 -17.75
CA ALA A 12 11.05 -3.17 -18.39
C ALA A 12 12.43 -2.59 -18.73
N PHE A 13 13.51 -3.30 -18.38
CA PHE A 13 14.87 -2.90 -18.71
C PHE A 13 15.85 -4.08 -18.76
N ASP A 14 16.96 -3.84 -19.42
CA ASP A 14 18.19 -4.65 -19.38
C ASP A 14 19.40 -3.74 -19.54
N GLY A 15 20.61 -4.31 -19.57
CA GLY A 15 21.86 -3.52 -19.63
C GLY A 15 21.99 -2.58 -20.84
N ARG A 16 21.21 -2.75 -21.91
CA ARG A 16 21.21 -1.89 -23.11
C ARG A 16 20.27 -0.70 -22.99
N THR A 17 19.27 -0.82 -22.12
CA THR A 17 18.15 0.15 -22.03
C THR A 17 18.60 1.61 -21.93
N PRO A 18 19.62 1.99 -21.14
CA PRO A 18 20.05 3.38 -21.04
C PRO A 18 20.53 4.01 -22.35
N PHE A 19 20.95 3.18 -23.29
CA PHE A 19 21.47 3.63 -24.60
C PHE A 19 20.39 3.66 -25.68
N GLU A 20 19.33 2.90 -25.51
CA GLU A 20 18.28 2.72 -26.51
C GLU A 20 17.01 3.53 -26.24
N ARG A 21 16.69 3.78 -24.95
CA ARG A 21 15.46 4.46 -24.55
C ARG A 21 15.56 5.09 -23.17
N SER A 22 14.55 5.88 -22.79
CA SER A 22 14.46 6.45 -21.45
C SER A 22 14.27 5.36 -20.39
N LEU A 23 14.77 5.62 -19.18
CA LEU A 23 14.73 4.70 -18.05
C LEU A 23 14.32 5.46 -16.79
N GLY A 24 13.51 4.82 -15.94
CA GLY A 24 13.12 5.36 -14.64
C GLY A 24 14.30 5.48 -13.68
N GLY A 25 14.13 6.30 -12.63
CA GLY A 25 15.22 6.55 -11.66
C GLY A 25 15.65 5.30 -10.90
N SER A 26 14.71 4.52 -10.41
CA SER A 26 14.99 3.28 -9.65
C SER A 26 15.60 2.19 -10.52
N GLU A 27 15.14 2.06 -11.75
CA GLU A 27 15.67 1.10 -12.71
C GLU A 27 17.10 1.48 -13.11
N SER A 28 17.37 2.80 -13.31
CA SER A 28 18.72 3.32 -13.55
C SER A 28 19.65 3.01 -12.38
N ALA A 29 19.19 3.19 -11.15
CA ALA A 29 19.96 2.92 -9.94
C ALA A 29 20.34 1.43 -9.87
N VAL A 30 19.39 0.53 -10.06
CA VAL A 30 19.65 -0.93 -10.06
C VAL A 30 20.65 -1.30 -11.15
N LEU A 31 20.47 -0.81 -12.36
CA LEU A 31 21.31 -1.12 -13.50
C LEU A 31 22.77 -0.69 -13.26
N PHE A 32 22.97 0.56 -12.91
CA PHE A 32 24.34 1.09 -12.75
C PHE A 32 25.03 0.54 -11.49
N MET A 33 24.30 0.31 -10.40
CA MET A 33 24.84 -0.33 -9.19
C MET A 33 25.27 -1.78 -9.50
N ALA A 34 24.41 -2.57 -10.16
CA ALA A 34 24.73 -3.96 -10.51
C ALA A 34 25.99 -4.03 -11.41
N ARG A 35 26.09 -3.10 -12.38
CA ARG A 35 27.24 -3.01 -13.27
C ARG A 35 28.52 -2.69 -12.53
N GLU A 36 28.51 -1.71 -11.61
CA GLU A 36 29.69 -1.34 -10.85
C GLU A 36 30.12 -2.46 -9.88
N LEU A 37 29.17 -3.14 -9.24
CA LEU A 37 29.49 -4.31 -8.42
C LEU A 37 30.08 -5.45 -9.25
N ALA A 38 29.59 -5.69 -10.47
CA ALA A 38 30.18 -6.66 -11.40
C ALA A 38 31.60 -6.26 -11.84
N ARG A 39 31.85 -4.98 -12.15
CA ARG A 39 33.20 -4.45 -12.46
C ARG A 39 34.19 -4.63 -11.30
N ARG A 40 33.70 -4.63 -10.08
CA ARG A 40 34.49 -4.90 -8.86
C ARG A 40 34.73 -6.40 -8.60
N GLY A 41 34.25 -7.26 -9.48
CA GLY A 41 34.53 -8.70 -9.46
C GLY A 41 33.48 -9.52 -8.72
N HIS A 42 32.34 -8.94 -8.37
CA HIS A 42 31.21 -9.68 -7.81
C HIS A 42 30.38 -10.33 -8.92
N ARG A 43 29.66 -11.42 -8.61
CA ARG A 43 28.69 -12.01 -9.51
C ARG A 43 27.35 -11.33 -9.30
N ALA A 44 26.94 -10.49 -10.24
CA ALA A 44 25.68 -9.76 -10.15
C ALA A 44 24.60 -10.39 -11.06
N ARG A 45 23.42 -10.67 -10.50
CA ARG A 45 22.22 -11.11 -11.21
C ARG A 45 21.09 -10.15 -10.88
N VAL A 46 20.36 -9.71 -11.91
CA VAL A 46 19.20 -8.83 -11.76
C VAL A 46 17.97 -9.57 -12.28
N PHE A 47 17.00 -9.78 -11.41
CA PHE A 47 15.67 -10.24 -11.78
C PHE A 47 14.76 -9.02 -11.94
N CYS A 48 14.32 -8.76 -13.17
CA CYS A 48 13.52 -7.59 -13.53
C CYS A 48 12.56 -7.94 -14.70
N ASN A 49 11.70 -7.01 -15.05
CA ASN A 49 10.93 -7.13 -16.30
C ASN A 49 11.88 -6.95 -17.49
N CYS A 50 12.43 -8.04 -18.02
CA CYS A 50 13.31 -7.98 -19.20
C CYS A 50 12.53 -8.00 -20.51
N ALA A 51 11.30 -8.56 -20.49
CA ALA A 51 10.47 -8.68 -21.66
C ALA A 51 9.51 -7.50 -21.80
N PRO A 52 9.41 -6.82 -22.96
CA PRO A 52 8.32 -5.90 -23.20
C PRO A 52 6.99 -6.68 -23.14
N MET A 53 5.93 -6.04 -22.61
CA MET A 53 4.56 -6.60 -22.60
C MET A 53 3.95 -6.73 -24.02
N ALA A 54 4.70 -7.23 -24.99
CA ALA A 54 4.23 -7.61 -26.30
C ALA A 54 3.80 -9.08 -26.27
N SER A 55 2.83 -9.45 -27.10
CA SER A 55 2.20 -10.77 -27.12
C SER A 55 3.19 -11.95 -26.94
N ALA A 56 2.77 -12.99 -26.25
CA ALA A 56 3.58 -14.19 -25.97
C ALA A 56 4.27 -14.81 -27.18
N VAL A 57 3.86 -14.47 -28.40
CA VAL A 57 4.42 -14.96 -29.69
C VAL A 57 5.64 -14.09 -30.12
N GLU A 58 5.67 -12.80 -29.78
CA GLU A 58 6.84 -11.96 -30.03
C GLU A 58 7.91 -12.13 -28.96
N LEU A 59 7.53 -12.46 -27.73
CA LEU A 59 8.43 -12.83 -26.63
C LEU A 59 9.34 -14.02 -27.00
N ALA A 60 8.86 -14.98 -27.75
CA ALA A 60 9.65 -16.13 -28.20
C ALA A 60 10.69 -15.77 -29.27
N LYS A 61 10.62 -14.62 -29.89
CA LYS A 61 11.50 -14.16 -30.98
C LYS A 61 12.47 -13.04 -30.61
N GLN A 62 12.27 -12.33 -29.50
CA GLN A 62 13.13 -11.24 -29.09
C GLN A 62 13.90 -11.60 -27.83
N ARG A 63 15.15 -11.94 -28.05
CA ARG A 63 16.32 -11.91 -27.16
C ARG A 63 15.98 -12.08 -25.67
N GLY A 64 16.12 -13.31 -25.24
CA GLY A 64 16.02 -13.72 -23.83
C GLY A 64 17.00 -12.97 -22.92
N PRO A 65 16.92 -13.27 -21.61
CA PRO A 65 17.83 -12.72 -20.60
C PRO A 65 19.27 -12.91 -21.07
N GLY A 66 20.04 -11.83 -20.96
CA GLY A 66 21.42 -11.80 -21.45
C GLY A 66 22.38 -11.26 -20.40
N GLU A 67 23.67 -11.51 -20.60
CA GLU A 67 24.72 -10.89 -19.82
C GLU A 67 25.15 -9.60 -20.51
N TYR A 68 25.14 -8.48 -19.77
CA TYR A 68 25.59 -7.17 -20.22
C TYR A 68 26.50 -6.56 -19.16
N ASP A 69 27.69 -6.12 -19.55
CA ASP A 69 28.67 -5.51 -18.66
C ASP A 69 28.95 -6.36 -17.40
N GLY A 70 29.00 -7.70 -17.56
CA GLY A 70 29.22 -8.61 -16.44
C GLY A 70 28.02 -8.87 -15.54
N VAL A 71 26.85 -8.33 -15.86
CA VAL A 71 25.60 -8.53 -15.12
C VAL A 71 24.68 -9.47 -15.88
N ALA A 72 24.18 -10.51 -15.23
CA ALA A 72 23.17 -11.41 -15.78
C ALA A 72 21.76 -10.87 -15.48
N TYR A 73 21.00 -10.57 -16.54
CA TYR A 73 19.59 -10.13 -16.44
C TYR A 73 18.67 -11.30 -16.66
N HIS A 74 17.71 -11.48 -15.77
CA HIS A 74 16.71 -12.55 -15.78
C HIS A 74 15.31 -11.97 -15.72
N ASP A 75 14.37 -12.59 -16.42
CA ASP A 75 12.97 -12.22 -16.27
C ASP A 75 12.42 -12.61 -14.89
N LEU A 76 11.50 -11.79 -14.35
CA LEU A 76 10.87 -12.05 -13.05
C LEU A 76 10.20 -13.42 -12.95
N THR A 77 9.71 -13.96 -14.07
CA THR A 77 9.08 -15.29 -14.11
C THR A 77 10.06 -16.43 -13.79
N GLU A 78 11.37 -16.19 -13.95
CA GLU A 78 12.41 -17.17 -13.63
C GLU A 78 12.79 -17.16 -12.14
N PHE A 79 12.38 -16.13 -11.39
CA PHE A 79 12.80 -15.94 -9.99
C PHE A 79 12.35 -17.09 -9.08
N GLY A 80 11.11 -17.58 -9.25
CA GLY A 80 10.59 -18.70 -8.47
C GLY A 80 11.49 -19.94 -8.57
N ARG A 81 11.86 -20.31 -9.79
CA ARG A 81 12.75 -21.44 -10.05
C ARG A 81 14.17 -21.21 -9.47
N PHE A 82 14.67 -19.96 -9.60
CA PHE A 82 15.98 -19.62 -9.06
C PHE A 82 16.06 -19.85 -7.55
N VAL A 83 15.07 -19.38 -6.79
CA VAL A 83 15.08 -19.50 -5.31
C VAL A 83 14.92 -20.96 -4.82
N GLU A 84 14.32 -21.81 -5.63
CA GLU A 84 14.23 -23.24 -5.34
C GLU A 84 15.57 -23.96 -5.55
N GLU A 85 16.32 -23.58 -6.59
CA GLU A 85 17.51 -24.32 -7.03
C GLU A 85 18.83 -23.74 -6.52
N ARG A 86 18.88 -22.47 -6.10
CA ARG A 86 20.14 -21.74 -5.83
C ARG A 86 20.13 -20.94 -4.55
N GLU A 87 21.34 -20.65 -4.10
CA GLU A 87 21.66 -19.75 -2.99
C GLU A 87 22.45 -18.55 -3.51
N CYS A 88 22.49 -17.47 -2.71
CA CYS A 88 23.34 -16.30 -2.95
C CYS A 88 23.93 -15.78 -1.63
N ASP A 89 24.97 -14.97 -1.70
CA ASP A 89 25.52 -14.33 -0.51
C ASP A 89 24.65 -13.16 -0.07
N VAL A 90 24.21 -12.33 -1.03
CA VAL A 90 23.40 -11.14 -0.77
C VAL A 90 22.17 -11.12 -1.68
N PHE A 91 21.02 -10.94 -1.07
CA PHE A 91 19.77 -10.68 -1.76
C PHE A 91 19.34 -9.22 -1.52
N VAL A 92 19.19 -8.46 -2.60
CA VAL A 92 18.71 -7.08 -2.58
C VAL A 92 17.30 -7.02 -3.17
N CYS A 93 16.32 -6.70 -2.34
CA CYS A 93 14.94 -6.47 -2.76
C CYS A 93 14.74 -4.96 -2.98
N CYS A 94 14.58 -4.54 -4.23
CA CYS A 94 14.44 -3.15 -4.59
C CYS A 94 12.98 -2.75 -4.78
N ARG A 95 12.51 -1.73 -4.07
CA ARG A 95 11.16 -1.13 -4.09
C ARG A 95 10.04 -2.08 -3.67
N HIS A 96 9.78 -3.12 -4.45
CA HIS A 96 8.63 -4.01 -4.27
C HIS A 96 9.00 -5.23 -3.44
N LEU A 97 8.31 -5.46 -2.35
CA LEU A 97 8.66 -6.46 -1.34
C LEU A 97 8.30 -7.92 -1.72
N ARG A 98 7.72 -8.13 -2.92
CA ARG A 98 7.33 -9.47 -3.37
C ARG A 98 8.52 -10.43 -3.44
N GLY A 99 9.68 -9.95 -3.90
CA GLY A 99 10.90 -10.75 -3.91
C GLY A 99 11.32 -11.20 -2.51
N LEU A 100 11.16 -10.35 -1.50
CA LEU A 100 11.49 -10.69 -0.11
C LEU A 100 10.50 -11.71 0.50
N ALA A 101 9.27 -11.75 -0.03
CA ALA A 101 8.28 -12.75 0.38
C ALA A 101 8.66 -14.17 -0.07
N ALA A 102 9.42 -14.30 -1.15
CA ALA A 102 9.92 -15.60 -1.62
C ALA A 102 10.93 -16.23 -0.65
N PRO A 103 11.12 -17.55 -0.71
CA PRO A 103 12.04 -18.27 0.17
C PRO A 103 13.50 -18.18 -0.30
N VAL A 104 14.01 -16.96 -0.44
CA VAL A 104 15.39 -16.75 -0.86
C VAL A 104 16.37 -17.28 0.18
N ARG A 105 17.32 -18.10 -0.26
CA ARG A 105 18.42 -18.60 0.56
C ARG A 105 19.64 -17.70 0.35
N SER A 106 19.80 -16.76 1.28
CA SER A 106 20.89 -15.75 1.25
C SER A 106 21.51 -15.58 2.63
N ALA A 107 22.79 -15.23 2.68
CA ALA A 107 23.44 -14.88 3.94
C ALA A 107 22.94 -13.52 4.46
N VAL A 108 22.72 -12.55 3.56
CA VAL A 108 22.26 -11.19 3.88
C VAL A 108 21.10 -10.80 2.99
N ASN A 109 20.07 -10.20 3.60
CA ASN A 109 18.92 -9.61 2.91
C ASN A 109 18.90 -8.10 3.11
N VAL A 110 18.85 -7.38 2.00
CA VAL A 110 18.78 -5.92 1.95
C VAL A 110 17.48 -5.48 1.29
N VAL A 111 16.80 -4.52 1.88
CA VAL A 111 15.70 -3.80 1.21
C VAL A 111 16.23 -2.44 0.77
N TRP A 112 16.25 -2.20 -0.53
CA TRP A 112 16.65 -0.93 -1.12
C TRP A 112 15.42 -0.17 -1.61
N ASN A 113 15.05 0.89 -0.91
CA ASN A 113 13.83 1.64 -1.20
C ASN A 113 14.14 2.94 -1.95
N HIS A 114 13.26 3.29 -2.90
CA HIS A 114 13.33 4.50 -3.73
C HIS A 114 12.06 5.36 -3.60
N ASP A 115 11.06 4.89 -2.89
CA ASP A 115 9.77 5.54 -2.77
C ASP A 115 9.58 6.08 -1.36
N LEU A 116 8.73 7.12 -1.23
CA LEU A 116 8.31 7.60 0.08
C LEU A 116 7.58 6.51 0.85
N MET A 117 7.84 6.43 2.15
CA MET A 117 7.11 5.51 3.02
C MET A 117 5.69 6.02 3.25
N VAL A 118 4.73 5.15 2.95
CA VAL A 118 3.30 5.37 3.23
C VAL A 118 2.79 4.24 4.10
N LYS A 119 1.74 4.48 4.90
CA LYS A 119 1.23 3.51 5.88
C LYS A 119 1.02 2.08 5.34
N PRO A 120 0.40 1.84 4.15
CA PRO A 120 0.26 0.49 3.63
C PRO A 120 1.60 -0.21 3.35
N ALA A 121 2.56 0.52 2.76
CA ALA A 121 3.90 0.00 2.47
C ALA A 121 4.69 -0.25 3.76
N ALA A 122 4.57 0.64 4.76
CA ALA A 122 5.18 0.47 6.07
C ALA A 122 4.73 -0.82 6.75
N ARG A 123 3.43 -1.12 6.74
CA ARG A 123 2.88 -2.36 7.31
C ARG A 123 3.42 -3.61 6.61
N GLN A 124 3.44 -3.58 5.28
CA GLN A 124 3.97 -4.69 4.50
C GLN A 124 5.45 -4.91 4.81
N LEU A 125 6.25 -3.84 4.87
CA LEU A 125 7.67 -3.94 5.21
C LEU A 125 7.86 -4.46 6.63
N MET A 126 7.13 -3.93 7.63
CA MET A 126 7.22 -4.40 9.02
C MET A 126 6.92 -5.89 9.16
N SER A 127 5.98 -6.42 8.36
CA SER A 127 5.67 -7.86 8.39
C SER A 127 6.82 -8.74 7.88
N LEU A 128 7.77 -8.17 7.15
CA LEU A 128 8.92 -8.85 6.56
C LEU A 128 10.27 -8.46 7.20
N MET A 129 10.28 -7.49 8.14
CA MET A 129 11.51 -6.99 8.77
C MET A 129 12.36 -8.06 9.44
N TYR A 130 11.73 -9.15 9.93
CA TYR A 130 12.48 -10.28 10.49
C TYR A 130 13.40 -10.98 9.47
N LYS A 131 13.22 -10.73 8.17
CA LYS A 131 14.09 -11.20 7.08
C LYS A 131 15.13 -10.17 6.65
N VAL A 132 15.00 -8.92 7.08
CA VAL A 132 15.80 -7.79 6.59
C VAL A 132 16.96 -7.55 7.51
N ASP A 133 18.16 -7.63 7.00
CA ASP A 133 19.38 -7.30 7.73
C ASP A 133 19.68 -5.80 7.65
N ARG A 134 19.44 -5.18 6.49
CA ARG A 134 19.60 -3.72 6.30
C ARG A 134 18.49 -3.12 5.45
N LEU A 135 18.09 -1.94 5.85
CA LEU A 135 17.14 -1.10 5.13
C LEU A 135 17.91 0.10 4.52
N VAL A 136 18.04 0.09 3.21
CA VAL A 136 18.79 1.09 2.47
C VAL A 136 17.86 2.19 1.98
N VAL A 137 18.14 3.42 2.37
CA VAL A 137 17.43 4.65 2.03
C VAL A 137 18.36 5.65 1.34
N LEU A 138 17.81 6.62 0.61
CA LEU A 138 18.57 7.43 -0.36
C LEU A 138 19.00 8.82 0.13
N SER A 139 18.65 9.17 1.36
CA SER A 139 19.03 10.45 1.99
C SER A 139 18.65 10.42 3.47
N GLU A 140 19.12 11.37 4.26
CA GLU A 140 18.66 11.56 5.65
C GLU A 140 17.17 11.91 5.70
N PHE A 141 16.70 12.78 4.79
CA PHE A 141 15.27 13.04 4.64
C PHE A 141 14.47 11.76 4.40
N HIS A 142 14.98 10.85 3.56
CA HIS A 142 14.32 9.58 3.28
C HIS A 142 14.30 8.67 4.51
N LYS A 143 15.38 8.63 5.30
CA LYS A 143 15.44 7.94 6.60
C LYS A 143 14.38 8.48 7.55
N GLU A 144 14.32 9.81 7.72
CA GLU A 144 13.29 10.45 8.56
C GLU A 144 11.85 10.09 8.15
N GLN A 145 11.58 9.93 6.84
CA GLN A 145 10.28 9.50 6.35
C GLN A 145 9.95 8.07 6.77
N PHE A 146 10.94 7.19 6.80
CA PHE A 146 10.78 5.82 7.28
C PHE A 146 10.54 5.79 8.79
N GLU A 147 11.33 6.51 9.57
CA GLU A 147 11.25 6.58 11.03
C GLU A 147 9.88 7.11 11.53
N ARG A 148 9.19 7.93 10.75
CA ARG A 148 7.81 8.38 11.05
C ARG A 148 6.78 7.27 10.98
N HIS A 149 7.08 6.18 10.30
CA HIS A 149 6.14 5.09 10.02
C HIS A 149 6.60 3.73 10.53
N LEU A 150 7.87 3.59 10.88
CA LEU A 150 8.51 2.33 11.23
C LEU A 150 9.36 2.49 12.48
N GLU A 151 9.24 1.54 13.39
CA GLU A 151 10.15 1.40 14.54
C GLU A 151 11.25 0.39 14.16
N VAL A 152 12.28 0.87 13.46
CA VAL A 152 13.44 0.08 13.05
C VAL A 152 14.67 0.60 13.78
N PRO A 153 15.51 -0.26 14.35
CA PRO A 153 16.76 0.14 14.99
C PRO A 153 17.65 0.96 14.05
N GLU A 154 18.32 1.98 14.60
CA GLU A 154 19.13 2.90 13.79
C GLU A 154 20.27 2.20 13.03
N ASP A 155 20.86 1.18 13.64
CA ASP A 155 21.94 0.37 13.05
C ASP A 155 21.48 -0.52 11.90
N GLN A 156 20.17 -0.69 11.69
CA GLN A 156 19.64 -1.38 10.52
C GLN A 156 19.49 -0.46 9.29
N TYR A 157 19.55 0.85 9.46
CA TYR A 157 19.54 1.76 8.32
C TYR A 157 20.93 1.89 7.67
N VAL A 158 20.93 1.94 6.35
CA VAL A 158 22.07 2.37 5.54
C VAL A 158 21.59 3.54 4.68
N VAL A 159 22.13 4.72 4.95
CA VAL A 159 21.85 5.90 4.13
C VAL A 159 22.84 5.90 2.96
N THR A 160 22.29 5.80 1.75
CA THR A 160 23.02 5.90 0.49
C THR A 160 22.49 7.07 -0.33
N ARG A 161 22.69 7.05 -1.63
CA ARG A 161 22.22 8.06 -2.57
C ARG A 161 22.12 7.50 -3.98
N ASN A 162 21.46 8.21 -4.86
CA ASN A 162 21.52 7.94 -6.28
C ASN A 162 22.85 8.47 -6.85
N GLY A 163 23.25 7.92 -7.98
CA GLY A 163 24.51 8.26 -8.65
C GLY A 163 24.33 8.60 -10.12
N VAL A 164 25.46 8.92 -10.75
CA VAL A 164 25.57 9.14 -12.19
C VAL A 164 26.77 8.38 -12.75
N ASP A 165 26.66 7.95 -13.98
CA ASP A 165 27.76 7.33 -14.73
C ASP A 165 28.57 8.40 -15.44
N LEU A 166 29.70 8.79 -14.86
CA LEU A 166 30.55 9.84 -15.43
C LEU A 166 31.23 9.41 -16.74
N GLU A 167 31.54 8.13 -16.95
CA GLU A 167 32.07 7.66 -18.23
C GLU A 167 31.08 7.93 -19.35
N LEU A 168 29.81 7.63 -19.12
CA LEU A 168 28.74 7.91 -20.06
C LEU A 168 28.50 9.42 -20.25
N VAL A 169 28.62 10.21 -19.16
CA VAL A 169 28.51 11.68 -19.23
C VAL A 169 29.61 12.24 -20.13
N GLU A 170 30.88 11.88 -19.89
CA GLU A 170 32.02 12.34 -20.68
C GLU A 170 31.87 11.96 -22.15
N GLU A 171 31.49 10.71 -22.44
CA GLU A 171 31.26 10.25 -23.82
C GLU A 171 30.12 11.05 -24.51
N ALA A 172 29.01 11.19 -23.81
CA ALA A 172 27.81 11.82 -24.36
C ALA A 172 27.97 13.33 -24.58
N THR A 173 28.75 14.00 -23.73
CA THR A 173 28.88 15.47 -23.73
C THR A 173 30.07 15.99 -24.53
N ALA A 174 30.92 15.10 -25.05
CA ALA A 174 32.06 15.47 -25.86
C ALA A 174 31.66 16.31 -27.07
N GLY A 175 32.22 17.54 -27.18
CA GLY A 175 31.97 18.47 -28.28
C GLY A 175 30.57 19.14 -28.28
N VAL A 176 29.83 19.05 -27.20
CA VAL A 176 28.55 19.73 -27.04
C VAL A 176 28.80 21.20 -26.72
N GLU A 177 28.28 22.12 -27.56
CA GLU A 177 28.28 23.53 -27.29
C GLU A 177 27.11 23.91 -26.38
N ARG A 178 27.38 24.75 -25.38
CA ARG A 178 26.40 25.18 -24.38
C ARG A 178 25.74 26.52 -24.76
N ASP A 179 24.42 26.51 -24.76
CA ASP A 179 23.61 27.75 -24.81
C ASP A 179 23.16 28.11 -23.39
N ARG A 180 23.76 29.15 -22.80
CA ARG A 180 23.40 29.59 -21.45
C ARG A 180 21.97 30.11 -21.33
N ASN A 181 21.35 30.54 -22.41
CA ASN A 181 19.96 30.97 -22.43
C ASN A 181 18.98 29.78 -22.61
N ARG A 182 19.48 28.59 -22.80
CA ARG A 182 18.64 27.36 -22.85
C ARG A 182 18.49 26.76 -21.47
N LEU A 183 17.27 26.74 -20.97
CA LEU A 183 16.90 26.05 -19.73
C LEU A 183 16.43 24.66 -20.08
N ILE A 184 16.56 23.71 -19.14
CA ILE A 184 16.05 22.34 -19.31
C ILE A 184 15.24 21.89 -18.11
N TYR A 185 14.13 21.21 -18.37
CA TYR A 185 13.32 20.50 -17.39
C TYR A 185 13.28 19.01 -17.76
N THR A 186 13.63 18.12 -16.84
CA THR A 186 13.79 16.68 -17.13
C THR A 186 13.14 15.77 -16.08
N SER A 187 12.06 16.21 -15.47
CA SER A 187 11.28 15.41 -14.53
C SER A 187 9.89 15.10 -15.10
N ARG A 188 9.16 14.20 -14.43
CA ARG A 188 7.77 13.96 -14.82
C ARG A 188 6.93 15.23 -14.69
N PRO A 189 5.99 15.50 -15.63
CA PRO A 189 5.27 16.78 -15.70
C PRO A 189 4.54 17.16 -14.42
N GLU A 190 3.94 16.18 -13.72
CA GLU A 190 3.19 16.39 -12.48
C GLU A 190 4.05 16.83 -11.30
N ARG A 191 5.38 16.84 -11.45
CA ARG A 191 6.31 17.19 -10.38
C ARG A 191 6.72 18.66 -10.34
N GLY A 192 6.16 19.52 -11.23
CA GLY A 192 6.44 20.95 -11.20
C GLY A 192 6.43 21.65 -12.55
N LEU A 193 6.17 20.96 -13.68
CA LEU A 193 6.10 21.58 -14.99
C LEU A 193 4.99 22.64 -15.07
N GLU A 194 3.86 22.43 -14.41
CA GLU A 194 2.75 23.39 -14.31
C GLU A 194 3.24 24.76 -13.83
N VAL A 195 4.00 24.78 -12.73
CA VAL A 195 4.56 26.02 -12.18
C VAL A 195 5.53 26.68 -13.15
N LEU A 196 6.42 25.89 -13.74
CA LEU A 196 7.41 26.41 -14.70
C LEU A 196 6.75 27.06 -15.91
N LEU A 197 5.72 26.42 -16.46
CA LEU A 197 4.97 26.98 -17.59
C LEU A 197 4.16 28.23 -17.21
N ALA A 198 3.65 28.29 -15.98
CA ALA A 198 2.92 29.44 -15.45
C ALA A 198 3.82 30.71 -15.35
N ILE A 199 5.07 30.52 -14.89
CA ILE A 199 6.04 31.64 -14.75
C ILE A 199 6.83 31.92 -16.03
N TRP A 200 6.70 31.08 -17.06
CA TRP A 200 7.45 31.22 -18.30
C TRP A 200 7.27 32.58 -19.00
N PRO A 201 6.05 33.14 -19.06
CA PRO A 201 5.86 34.52 -19.65
C PRO A 201 6.68 35.57 -18.91
N GLU A 202 6.83 35.52 -17.61
CA GLU A 202 7.62 36.47 -16.82
C GLU A 202 9.14 36.29 -17.07
N LEU A 203 9.61 35.03 -17.14
CA LEU A 203 10.98 34.71 -17.54
C LEU A 203 11.30 35.26 -18.93
N LYS A 204 10.39 35.08 -19.88
CA LYS A 204 10.55 35.63 -21.26
C LYS A 204 10.49 37.16 -21.32
N ALA A 205 9.67 37.78 -20.46
CA ALA A 205 9.62 39.25 -20.36
C ALA A 205 10.92 39.81 -19.77
N SER A 206 11.48 39.14 -18.78
CA SER A 206 12.77 39.53 -18.17
C SER A 206 13.95 39.29 -19.11
N ARG A 207 13.90 38.20 -19.88
CA ARG A 207 14.98 37.79 -20.79
C ARG A 207 14.42 37.13 -22.08
N PRO A 208 14.22 37.88 -23.15
CA PRO A 208 13.58 37.36 -24.37
C PRO A 208 14.32 36.22 -25.07
N GLU A 209 15.63 36.08 -24.86
CA GLU A 209 16.47 35.04 -25.47
C GLU A 209 16.27 33.65 -24.83
N LEU A 210 15.66 33.55 -23.64
CA LEU A 210 15.48 32.29 -22.96
C LEU A 210 14.70 31.27 -23.79
N LYS A 211 15.15 30.04 -23.79
CA LYS A 211 14.49 28.87 -24.38
C LYS A 211 14.29 27.82 -23.29
N LEU A 212 13.24 27.04 -23.39
CA LEU A 212 12.97 25.94 -22.45
C LEU A 212 12.85 24.64 -23.23
N ALA A 213 13.72 23.69 -22.91
CA ALA A 213 13.62 22.30 -23.35
C ALA A 213 12.96 21.47 -22.27
N VAL A 214 11.93 20.70 -22.63
CA VAL A 214 11.19 19.83 -21.72
C VAL A 214 11.33 18.39 -22.19
N ALA A 215 11.99 17.55 -21.38
CA ALA A 215 12.15 16.13 -21.65
C ALA A 215 11.50 15.30 -20.54
N PHE A 216 10.64 14.39 -20.90
CA PHE A 216 10.06 13.40 -19.97
C PHE A 216 9.58 12.18 -20.73
N TYR A 217 9.45 11.08 -20.03
CA TYR A 217 8.79 9.87 -20.52
C TYR A 217 7.35 9.78 -20.00
N GLU A 218 6.47 9.26 -20.83
CA GLU A 218 5.10 8.96 -20.41
C GLU A 218 5.09 7.78 -19.43
N ASN A 219 4.32 7.91 -18.35
CA ASN A 219 4.17 6.83 -17.39
C ASN A 219 3.19 5.79 -17.96
N PRO A 220 3.62 4.55 -18.27
CA PRO A 220 2.74 3.52 -18.83
C PRO A 220 1.59 3.10 -17.89
N GLY A 221 1.72 3.42 -16.59
CA GLY A 221 0.71 3.14 -15.58
C GLY A 221 -0.13 4.37 -15.21
N ALA A 222 -0.05 5.48 -15.97
CA ALA A 222 -0.90 6.64 -15.74
C ALA A 222 -2.35 6.31 -16.07
N ASP A 223 -3.27 6.68 -15.18
CA ASP A 223 -4.69 6.63 -15.47
C ASP A 223 -5.09 7.73 -16.49
N ALA A 224 -6.32 7.66 -16.98
CA ALA A 224 -6.83 8.59 -17.99
C ALA A 224 -6.76 10.05 -17.52
N GLN A 225 -6.97 10.33 -16.25
CA GLN A 225 -6.92 11.67 -15.67
C GLN A 225 -5.50 12.22 -15.69
N MET A 226 -4.51 11.43 -15.34
CA MET A 226 -3.09 11.83 -15.41
C MET A 226 -2.64 12.05 -16.86
N ALA A 227 -3.05 11.17 -17.78
CA ALA A 227 -2.74 11.33 -19.19
C ALA A 227 -3.34 12.64 -19.78
N GLU A 228 -4.57 12.96 -19.40
CA GLU A 228 -5.22 14.22 -19.79
C GLU A 228 -4.50 15.45 -19.20
N TYR A 229 -4.14 15.39 -17.92
CA TYR A 229 -3.38 16.46 -17.25
C TYR A 229 -2.03 16.71 -17.94
N VAL A 230 -1.26 15.66 -18.23
CA VAL A 230 0.00 15.78 -18.97
C VAL A 230 -0.22 16.34 -20.38
N GLY A 231 -1.28 15.89 -21.05
CA GLY A 231 -1.68 16.41 -22.36
C GLY A 231 -2.05 17.90 -22.31
N ALA A 232 -2.72 18.36 -21.25
CA ALA A 232 -3.04 19.77 -21.03
C ALA A 232 -1.78 20.63 -20.83
N LEU A 233 -0.82 20.15 -20.03
CA LEU A 233 0.47 20.83 -19.84
C LEU A 233 1.27 20.93 -21.15
N ARG A 234 1.26 19.88 -21.97
CA ARG A 234 1.90 19.91 -23.28
C ARG A 234 1.26 20.95 -24.17
N ARG A 235 -0.06 20.98 -24.31
CA ARG A 235 -0.78 22.00 -25.10
C ARG A 235 -0.52 23.43 -24.61
N MET A 236 -0.45 23.63 -23.28
CA MET A 236 -0.10 24.91 -22.70
C MET A 236 1.32 25.35 -23.10
N GLY A 237 2.30 24.47 -22.96
CA GLY A 237 3.69 24.76 -23.28
C GLY A 237 3.92 24.99 -24.76
N GLU A 238 3.26 24.26 -25.67
CA GLU A 238 3.33 24.44 -27.12
C GLU A 238 2.83 25.81 -27.58
N GLN A 239 1.98 26.48 -26.78
CA GLN A 239 1.53 27.85 -27.07
C GLN A 239 2.50 28.93 -26.58
N LEU A 240 3.49 28.57 -25.77
CA LEU A 240 4.44 29.49 -25.16
C LEU A 240 5.68 29.67 -26.06
N PRO A 241 6.13 30.92 -26.35
CA PRO A 241 7.27 31.13 -27.22
C PRO A 241 8.57 30.58 -26.61
N GLY A 242 9.30 29.79 -27.39
CA GLY A 242 10.60 29.26 -27.00
C GLY A 242 10.55 28.03 -26.06
N VAL A 243 9.40 27.42 -25.92
CA VAL A 243 9.24 26.10 -25.24
C VAL A 243 9.27 25.00 -26.28
N GLU A 244 10.09 23.99 -26.07
CA GLU A 244 10.25 22.81 -26.91
C GLU A 244 10.09 21.52 -26.10
N PHE A 245 9.27 20.58 -26.57
CA PHE A 245 9.13 19.26 -25.99
C PHE A 245 9.96 18.23 -26.73
N LEU A 246 10.97 17.69 -26.07
CA LEU A 246 11.90 16.71 -26.63
C LEU A 246 11.39 15.26 -26.55
N GLY A 247 10.34 15.00 -25.75
CA GLY A 247 9.85 13.67 -25.51
C GLY A 247 10.74 12.85 -24.59
N ALA A 248 10.69 11.52 -24.75
CA ALA A 248 11.48 10.59 -23.97
C ALA A 248 12.87 10.42 -24.61
N LEU A 249 13.91 10.66 -23.82
CA LEU A 249 15.31 10.60 -24.25
C LEU A 249 16.01 9.40 -23.62
N SER A 250 16.91 8.74 -24.36
CA SER A 250 17.90 7.84 -23.80
C SER A 250 18.85 8.59 -22.86
N LYS A 251 19.59 7.91 -21.99
CA LYS A 251 20.53 8.58 -21.08
C LYS A 251 21.60 9.38 -21.82
N ARG A 252 22.08 8.87 -22.95
CA ARG A 252 23.06 9.56 -23.80
C ARG A 252 22.49 10.87 -24.37
N GLU A 253 21.30 10.83 -24.91
CA GLU A 253 20.62 12.02 -25.43
C GLU A 253 20.31 13.03 -24.32
N LEU A 254 19.82 12.55 -23.16
CA LEU A 254 19.54 13.38 -22.00
C LEU A 254 20.78 14.15 -21.52
N TYR A 255 21.93 13.47 -21.43
CA TYR A 255 23.18 14.12 -20.99
C TYR A 255 23.66 15.15 -22.01
N ARG A 256 23.48 14.91 -23.33
CA ARG A 256 23.78 15.91 -24.35
C ARG A 256 22.90 17.16 -24.22
N GLU A 257 21.61 16.95 -24.00
CA GLU A 257 20.65 18.04 -23.80
C GLU A 257 20.95 18.84 -22.52
N MET A 258 21.27 18.16 -21.42
CA MET A 258 21.70 18.80 -20.18
C MET A 258 23.00 19.62 -20.40
N ALA A 259 24.03 19.02 -21.00
CA ALA A 259 25.30 19.71 -21.27
C ALA A 259 25.15 20.92 -22.21
N GLY A 260 24.24 20.85 -23.19
CA GLY A 260 23.89 21.96 -24.09
C GLY A 260 23.07 23.08 -23.44
N SER A 261 22.54 22.84 -22.24
CA SER A 261 21.68 23.79 -21.51
C SER A 261 22.44 24.59 -20.46
N GLY A 262 22.00 25.83 -20.22
CA GLY A 262 22.56 26.72 -19.20
C GLY A 262 22.19 26.33 -17.77
N LEU A 263 20.92 25.97 -17.54
CA LEU A 263 20.40 25.61 -16.21
C LEU A 263 19.41 24.46 -16.30
N LEU A 264 19.44 23.57 -15.30
CA LEU A 264 18.31 22.75 -14.96
C LEU A 264 17.35 23.57 -14.09
N VAL A 265 16.08 23.66 -14.49
CA VAL A 265 15.03 24.39 -13.76
C VAL A 265 13.97 23.43 -13.27
N TYR A 266 13.85 23.31 -11.94
CA TYR A 266 12.97 22.32 -11.32
C TYR A 266 12.19 22.91 -10.12
N PRO A 267 11.09 23.64 -10.37
CA PRO A 267 10.19 24.10 -9.29
C PRO A 267 9.41 22.90 -8.71
N ALA A 268 10.11 22.03 -8.00
CA ALA A 268 9.62 20.75 -7.53
C ALA A 268 8.46 20.91 -6.56
N MET A 269 7.33 20.25 -6.83
CA MET A 269 6.20 20.05 -5.95
C MET A 269 6.18 18.63 -5.36
N PHE A 270 7.04 17.77 -5.85
CA PHE A 270 7.15 16.39 -5.42
C PHE A 270 8.24 16.23 -4.35
N PRO A 271 7.99 15.49 -3.25
CA PRO A 271 8.98 15.27 -2.19
C PRO A 271 10.05 14.27 -2.66
N GLU A 272 11.04 14.76 -3.40
CA GLU A 272 12.17 13.95 -3.87
C GLU A 272 12.97 13.38 -2.70
N VAL A 273 13.29 12.10 -2.79
CA VAL A 273 14.13 11.41 -1.79
C VAL A 273 15.61 11.49 -2.11
N SER A 274 15.97 11.47 -3.41
CA SER A 274 17.32 11.72 -3.94
C SER A 274 17.18 12.04 -5.43
N CYS A 275 17.33 13.31 -5.79
CA CYS A 275 16.97 13.81 -7.10
C CYS A 275 18.02 13.46 -8.18
N ILE A 276 17.82 12.36 -8.90
CA ILE A 276 18.75 11.90 -9.95
C ILE A 276 18.97 12.99 -11.01
N THR A 277 17.91 13.67 -11.45
CA THR A 277 18.04 14.69 -12.51
C THR A 277 18.93 15.87 -12.09
N ALA A 278 18.91 16.23 -10.80
CA ALA A 278 19.81 17.27 -10.29
C ALA A 278 21.28 16.79 -10.23
N ILE A 279 21.49 15.51 -9.88
CA ILE A 279 22.82 14.88 -9.88
C ILE A 279 23.39 14.80 -11.30
N GLU A 280 22.57 14.34 -12.25
CA GLU A 280 22.92 14.20 -13.66
C GLU A 280 23.25 15.56 -14.29
N ALA A 281 22.44 16.58 -14.01
CA ALA A 281 22.68 17.94 -14.49
C ALA A 281 24.01 18.50 -13.94
N ALA A 282 24.28 18.32 -12.64
CA ALA A 282 25.53 18.73 -12.03
C ALA A 282 26.73 17.99 -12.65
N GLY A 283 26.61 16.68 -12.93
CA GLY A 283 27.62 15.89 -13.64
C GLY A 283 27.90 16.42 -15.06
N CYS A 284 26.84 16.86 -15.76
CA CYS A 284 26.96 17.52 -17.07
C CYS A 284 27.48 18.98 -16.97
N GLY A 285 27.76 19.48 -15.76
CA GLY A 285 28.17 20.85 -15.52
C GLY A 285 27.04 21.88 -15.73
N THR A 286 25.82 21.50 -15.52
CA THR A 286 24.62 22.34 -15.65
C THR A 286 24.11 22.67 -14.25
N PRO A 287 24.27 23.91 -13.75
CA PRO A 287 23.79 24.32 -12.44
C PRO A 287 22.28 24.18 -12.31
N VAL A 288 21.79 24.02 -11.09
CA VAL A 288 20.40 23.70 -10.80
C VAL A 288 19.70 24.88 -10.12
N VAL A 289 18.52 25.25 -10.60
CA VAL A 289 17.60 26.11 -9.84
C VAL A 289 16.37 25.25 -9.50
N ALA A 290 16.14 25.03 -8.21
CA ALA A 290 15.08 24.12 -7.76
C ALA A 290 14.39 24.61 -6.48
N SER A 291 13.30 23.93 -6.08
CA SER A 291 12.64 24.17 -4.79
C SER A 291 13.53 23.73 -3.64
N ARG A 292 13.57 24.51 -2.55
CA ARG A 292 14.21 24.12 -1.28
C ARG A 292 13.33 23.14 -0.53
N TYR A 293 13.18 21.92 -1.08
CA TYR A 293 12.17 20.96 -0.60
C TYR A 293 12.74 19.55 -0.49
N CYS A 294 12.46 18.89 0.63
CA CYS A 294 12.79 17.48 0.87
C CYS A 294 14.26 17.13 0.55
N GLY A 295 14.55 16.01 -0.09
CA GLY A 295 15.87 15.54 -0.44
C GLY A 295 16.64 16.42 -1.45
N LEU A 296 15.99 17.40 -2.10
CA LEU A 296 16.71 18.40 -2.91
C LEU A 296 17.69 19.23 -2.06
N ARG A 297 17.39 19.46 -0.78
CA ARG A 297 18.29 20.15 0.15
C ARG A 297 19.61 19.41 0.43
N GLU A 298 19.61 18.10 0.22
CA GLU A 298 20.81 17.27 0.36
C GLU A 298 21.53 17.07 -0.98
N THR A 299 20.74 16.99 -2.07
CA THR A 299 21.27 16.76 -3.41
C THR A 299 21.97 17.99 -3.97
N VAL A 300 21.36 19.18 -3.82
CA VAL A 300 21.91 20.45 -4.30
C VAL A 300 22.56 21.21 -3.15
N ALA A 301 23.85 21.51 -3.26
CA ALA A 301 24.54 22.36 -2.31
C ALA A 301 24.19 23.84 -2.61
N GLU A 302 23.38 24.43 -1.73
CA GLU A 302 22.89 25.81 -1.86
C GLU A 302 24.03 26.82 -2.02
N GLY A 303 23.98 27.63 -3.06
CA GLY A 303 24.99 28.64 -3.37
C GLY A 303 26.29 28.09 -3.99
N GLU A 304 26.51 26.76 -3.96
CA GLU A 304 27.73 26.13 -4.50
C GLU A 304 27.47 25.39 -5.81
N THR A 305 26.42 24.57 -5.88
CA THR A 305 26.11 23.77 -7.09
C THR A 305 24.78 24.17 -7.72
N GLY A 306 24.03 25.06 -7.09
CA GLY A 306 22.73 25.54 -7.56
C GLY A 306 22.10 26.52 -6.59
N VAL A 307 20.89 26.91 -6.87
CA VAL A 307 20.05 27.81 -6.07
C VAL A 307 18.79 27.08 -5.66
N LEU A 308 18.49 27.06 -4.36
CA LEU A 308 17.29 26.45 -3.79
C LEU A 308 16.31 27.55 -3.33
N VAL A 309 15.20 27.68 -4.03
CA VAL A 309 14.17 28.68 -3.75
C VAL A 309 13.22 28.15 -2.64
N PRO A 310 13.07 28.87 -1.52
CA PRO A 310 12.17 28.46 -0.45
C PRO A 310 10.72 28.84 -0.74
N GLY A 311 9.77 28.14 -0.10
CA GLY A 311 8.34 28.47 -0.16
C GLY A 311 7.51 27.46 -0.95
N ASP A 312 6.22 27.74 -1.08
CA ASP A 312 5.29 26.95 -1.88
C ASP A 312 5.43 27.30 -3.37
N PRO A 313 5.73 26.34 -4.26
CA PRO A 313 5.88 26.62 -5.70
C PRO A 313 4.67 27.28 -6.37
N ARG A 314 3.48 27.15 -5.79
CA ARG A 314 2.26 27.82 -6.28
C ARG A 314 2.08 29.26 -5.75
N GLY A 315 2.88 29.67 -4.76
CA GLY A 315 2.81 31.00 -4.16
C GLY A 315 3.56 32.05 -4.97
N GLU A 316 3.00 33.28 -5.06
CA GLU A 316 3.59 34.39 -5.81
C GLU A 316 5.01 34.77 -5.36
N GLU A 317 5.28 34.71 -4.06
CA GLU A 317 6.61 35.01 -3.50
C GLU A 317 7.66 34.01 -4.00
N TYR A 318 7.32 32.72 -3.97
CA TYR A 318 8.19 31.67 -4.51
C TYR A 318 8.43 31.85 -6.01
N GLN A 319 7.35 32.08 -6.78
CA GLN A 319 7.43 32.23 -8.24
C GLN A 319 8.34 33.41 -8.63
N ARG A 320 8.20 34.55 -7.95
CA ARG A 320 9.08 35.72 -8.14
C ARG A 320 10.52 35.35 -7.76
N GLY A 321 10.77 34.75 -6.62
CA GLY A 321 12.11 34.34 -6.21
C GLY A 321 12.73 33.31 -7.16
N PHE A 322 11.93 32.44 -7.77
CA PHE A 322 12.38 31.48 -8.77
C PHE A 322 12.79 32.18 -10.07
N VAL A 323 12.00 33.15 -10.55
CA VAL A 323 12.33 33.96 -11.71
C VAL A 323 13.62 34.74 -11.47
N GLU A 324 13.75 35.40 -10.32
CA GLU A 324 14.96 36.16 -9.94
C GLU A 324 16.21 35.23 -9.89
N ALA A 325 16.08 34.03 -9.31
CA ALA A 325 17.17 33.06 -9.25
C ALA A 325 17.64 32.60 -10.65
N VAL A 326 16.69 32.30 -11.55
CA VAL A 326 16.99 31.90 -12.95
C VAL A 326 17.66 33.02 -13.71
N VAL A 327 17.06 34.22 -13.71
CA VAL A 327 17.58 35.39 -14.45
C VAL A 327 18.96 35.77 -13.93
N GLY A 328 19.12 35.90 -12.60
CA GLY A 328 20.38 36.27 -11.99
C GLY A 328 21.50 35.27 -12.29
N LEU A 329 21.22 33.98 -12.25
CA LEU A 329 22.25 32.97 -12.55
C LEU A 329 22.61 32.88 -14.03
N VAL A 330 21.69 33.18 -14.94
CA VAL A 330 21.98 33.29 -16.38
C VAL A 330 22.84 34.52 -16.67
N GLU A 331 22.66 35.63 -15.96
CA GLU A 331 23.39 36.89 -16.15
C GLU A 331 24.78 36.88 -15.53
N GLU A 332 24.93 36.29 -14.34
CA GLU A 332 26.19 36.27 -13.59
C GLU A 332 27.11 35.12 -14.06
N GLU A 333 27.87 35.35 -15.13
CA GLU A 333 28.75 34.31 -15.73
C GLU A 333 29.72 33.66 -14.73
N GLY A 334 30.39 34.47 -13.93
CA GLY A 334 31.36 33.98 -12.95
C GLY A 334 30.73 33.08 -11.89
N ARG A 335 29.53 33.44 -11.40
CA ARG A 335 28.76 32.62 -10.46
C ARG A 335 28.27 31.33 -11.12
N TRP A 336 27.76 31.43 -12.34
CA TRP A 336 27.35 30.27 -13.12
C TRP A 336 28.52 29.29 -13.33
N GLN A 337 29.70 29.81 -13.77
CA GLN A 337 30.88 28.98 -14.00
C GLN A 337 31.36 28.32 -12.69
N GLY A 338 31.41 29.06 -11.59
CA GLY A 338 31.77 28.51 -10.27
C GLY A 338 30.84 27.37 -9.85
N MET A 339 29.54 27.53 -10.03
CA MET A 339 28.53 26.49 -9.73
C MET A 339 28.66 25.27 -10.65
N SER A 340 28.92 25.49 -11.94
CA SER A 340 29.15 24.41 -12.90
C SER A 340 30.36 23.55 -12.52
N GLU A 341 31.48 24.18 -12.20
CA GLU A 341 32.72 23.48 -11.76
C GLU A 341 32.54 22.78 -10.41
N ALA A 342 31.90 23.45 -9.45
CA ALA A 342 31.61 22.86 -8.14
C ALA A 342 30.66 21.68 -8.25
N GLY A 343 29.65 21.76 -9.13
CA GLY A 343 28.72 20.67 -9.41
C GLY A 343 29.46 19.42 -9.92
N LYS A 344 30.33 19.57 -10.92
CA LYS A 344 31.14 18.47 -11.44
C LYS A 344 32.02 17.84 -10.37
N ARG A 345 32.77 18.64 -9.60
CA ARG A 345 33.61 18.13 -8.50
C ARG A 345 32.80 17.36 -7.46
N ARG A 346 31.67 17.90 -7.03
CA ARG A 346 30.79 17.25 -6.06
C ARG A 346 30.27 15.91 -6.57
N VAL A 347 29.92 15.82 -7.85
CA VAL A 347 29.49 14.57 -8.48
C VAL A 347 30.65 13.57 -8.55
N GLU A 348 31.82 14.02 -8.95
CA GLU A 348 33.02 13.20 -9.01
C GLU A 348 33.39 12.63 -7.63
N GLU A 349 33.30 13.42 -6.58
CA GLU A 349 33.66 13.01 -5.21
C GLU A 349 32.59 12.12 -4.56
N ARG A 350 31.31 12.35 -4.84
CA ARG A 350 30.22 11.78 -4.02
C ARG A 350 29.17 10.98 -4.78
N TYR A 351 28.92 11.29 -6.04
CA TYR A 351 27.75 10.80 -6.77
C TYR A 351 28.09 9.89 -7.95
N GLN A 352 29.32 9.42 -8.08
CA GLN A 352 29.64 8.37 -9.04
C GLN A 352 29.09 7.02 -8.56
N TRP A 353 28.47 6.27 -9.44
CA TRP A 353 28.06 4.90 -9.11
C TRP A 353 29.24 4.04 -8.64
N ARG A 354 30.43 4.27 -9.16
CA ARG A 354 31.66 3.59 -8.73
C ARG A 354 31.94 3.80 -7.24
N THR A 355 31.89 5.04 -6.75
CA THR A 355 32.11 5.39 -5.34
C THR A 355 31.01 4.79 -4.45
N ILE A 356 29.74 4.88 -4.90
CA ILE A 356 28.60 4.35 -4.16
C ILE A 356 28.69 2.82 -4.07
N ALA A 357 29.07 2.15 -5.16
CA ALA A 357 29.26 0.69 -5.17
C ALA A 357 30.40 0.24 -4.24
N GLU A 358 31.49 1.03 -4.10
CA GLU A 358 32.56 0.78 -3.15
C GLU A 358 32.08 0.86 -1.70
N GLU A 359 31.28 1.86 -1.37
CA GLU A 359 30.65 1.99 -0.05
C GLU A 359 29.72 0.79 0.24
N TRP A 360 28.93 0.40 -0.74
CA TRP A 360 28.04 -0.77 -0.62
C TRP A 360 28.85 -2.07 -0.43
N GLU A 361 29.90 -2.27 -1.20
CA GLU A 361 30.79 -3.44 -1.08
C GLU A 361 31.30 -3.57 0.35
N GLY A 362 31.81 -2.46 0.95
CA GLY A 362 32.29 -2.46 2.34
C GLY A 362 31.20 -2.87 3.34
N VAL A 363 29.99 -2.35 3.19
CA VAL A 363 28.84 -2.72 4.03
C VAL A 363 28.47 -4.19 3.86
N LEU A 364 28.34 -4.65 2.61
CA LEU A 364 27.89 -6.02 2.31
C LEU A 364 28.93 -7.07 2.72
N GLU A 365 30.22 -6.81 2.49
CA GLU A 365 31.30 -7.70 2.92
C GLU A 365 31.39 -7.78 4.44
N GLY A 366 31.21 -6.65 5.14
CA GLY A 366 31.13 -6.62 6.60
C GLY A 366 30.00 -7.50 7.11
N LEU A 367 28.81 -7.35 6.57
CA LEU A 367 27.64 -8.14 6.97
C LEU A 367 27.79 -9.65 6.70
N VAL A 368 28.36 -10.01 5.56
CA VAL A 368 28.63 -11.42 5.22
C VAL A 368 29.76 -11.98 6.07
N GLY A 369 30.78 -11.16 6.44
CA GLY A 369 31.94 -11.55 7.25
C GLY A 369 31.64 -11.69 8.75
N GLU A 370 30.88 -10.76 9.34
CA GLU A 370 30.48 -10.79 10.76
C GLU A 370 29.51 -11.92 11.07
N GLY A 371 28.72 -12.29 10.08
CA GLY A 371 27.73 -13.38 10.18
C GLY A 371 28.33 -14.69 9.78
N GLY A 372 29.57 -15.05 9.80
CA GLY A 372 30.02 -16.36 9.30
C GLY A 372 28.85 -17.27 8.96
N ARG A 373 28.26 -17.25 7.77
CA ARG A 373 26.91 -17.70 7.38
C ARG A 373 26.04 -17.83 8.63
N PRO A 374 25.16 -16.89 9.00
CA PRO A 374 24.21 -17.24 10.02
C PRO A 374 23.72 -18.59 9.56
N GLN A 375 23.85 -19.60 10.41
CA GLN A 375 23.15 -20.85 10.23
C GLN A 375 21.63 -20.54 10.36
N ARG A 376 21.13 -19.71 9.43
CA ARG A 376 19.82 -19.96 8.85
C ARG A 376 20.12 -21.26 8.11
N GLY A 377 20.09 -22.35 8.88
CA GLY A 377 20.34 -23.69 8.40
C GLY A 377 19.62 -23.78 7.10
N ALA A 378 20.29 -24.16 6.03
CA ALA A 378 19.59 -24.47 4.79
C ALA A 378 18.30 -25.09 5.25
N PRO A 379 17.09 -24.51 5.00
CA PRO A 379 15.90 -25.09 5.54
C PRO A 379 15.86 -26.51 5.04
N THR A 380 16.54 -27.36 5.80
CA THR A 380 16.48 -28.81 5.66
C THR A 380 15.08 -29.10 6.11
N GLU A 381 14.16 -29.23 5.13
CA GLU A 381 12.74 -29.17 5.32
C GLU A 381 12.34 -27.79 5.84
N TRP A 382 11.66 -26.99 5.06
CA TRP A 382 10.98 -25.79 5.49
C TRP A 382 10.49 -25.99 6.89
N GLU A 383 11.05 -25.27 7.89
CA GLU A 383 10.60 -25.42 9.25
C GLU A 383 9.10 -25.27 9.18
N ARG A 384 8.40 -26.38 9.40
CA ARG A 384 6.96 -26.43 9.32
C ARG A 384 6.45 -25.32 10.22
N GLN A 385 5.86 -24.29 9.63
CA GLN A 385 5.26 -23.22 10.40
C GLN A 385 4.22 -23.81 11.31
N THR A 386 4.29 -23.51 12.59
CA THR A 386 3.51 -24.15 13.63
C THR A 386 2.25 -23.35 13.96
N ILE A 387 1.17 -24.02 14.32
CA ILE A 387 -0.15 -23.45 14.58
C ILE A 387 -0.55 -23.63 16.04
N SER A 388 -0.86 -22.52 16.72
CA SER A 388 -1.66 -22.51 17.94
C SER A 388 -3.14 -22.37 17.58
N VAL A 389 -3.95 -23.35 17.91
CA VAL A 389 -5.41 -23.21 17.85
C VAL A 389 -5.91 -22.63 19.17
N CYS A 390 -6.59 -21.49 19.10
CA CYS A 390 -7.15 -20.78 20.24
C CYS A 390 -8.67 -20.85 20.22
N MET A 391 -9.27 -21.38 21.27
CA MET A 391 -10.72 -21.51 21.42
C MET A 391 -11.18 -20.88 22.73
N ILE A 392 -12.30 -20.17 22.68
CA ILE A 392 -13.05 -19.76 23.87
C ILE A 392 -14.35 -20.57 23.91
N VAL A 393 -14.78 -21.00 25.04
CA VAL A 393 -15.95 -21.89 25.18
C VAL A 393 -16.77 -21.57 26.40
N LYS A 394 -18.09 -21.80 26.30
CA LYS A 394 -19.02 -21.88 27.39
C LYS A 394 -20.17 -22.87 27.06
N ASP A 395 -20.40 -23.85 27.90
CA ASP A 395 -21.48 -24.84 27.75
C ASP A 395 -21.52 -25.45 26.34
N GLY A 396 -20.34 -25.92 25.84
CA GLY A 396 -20.13 -26.40 24.48
C GLY A 396 -20.13 -27.94 24.34
N GLN A 397 -20.60 -28.71 25.32
CA GLN A 397 -20.51 -30.17 25.28
C GLN A 397 -21.12 -30.83 24.05
N GLY A 398 -22.08 -30.16 23.36
CA GLY A 398 -22.75 -30.70 22.20
C GLY A 398 -22.01 -30.49 20.87
N THR A 399 -21.04 -29.56 20.80
CA THR A 399 -20.41 -29.14 19.55
C THR A 399 -18.89 -29.17 19.59
N LEU A 400 -18.27 -28.92 20.77
CA LEU A 400 -16.84 -28.73 20.94
C LEU A 400 -15.98 -29.87 20.36
N TYR A 401 -16.40 -31.11 20.51
CA TYR A 401 -15.66 -32.27 19.99
C TYR A 401 -15.46 -32.21 18.48
N ARG A 402 -16.45 -31.72 17.72
CA ARG A 402 -16.39 -31.60 16.27
C ARG A 402 -15.36 -30.55 15.83
N GLY A 403 -15.35 -29.42 16.54
CA GLY A 403 -14.33 -28.37 16.33
C GLY A 403 -12.93 -28.90 16.61
N LEU A 404 -12.74 -29.54 17.75
CA LEU A 404 -11.44 -30.09 18.17
C LEU A 404 -10.95 -31.22 17.25
N ASP A 405 -11.82 -32.12 16.78
CA ASP A 405 -11.48 -33.16 15.80
C ASP A 405 -11.00 -32.57 14.48
N SER A 406 -11.62 -31.49 14.02
CA SER A 406 -11.29 -30.85 12.76
C SER A 406 -9.93 -30.14 12.76
N VAL A 407 -9.49 -29.65 13.92
CA VAL A 407 -8.23 -28.91 14.06
C VAL A 407 -7.07 -29.76 14.59
N LYS A 408 -7.34 -30.85 15.26
CA LYS A 408 -6.31 -31.74 15.87
C LYS A 408 -5.23 -32.18 14.88
N PRO A 409 -5.55 -32.53 13.61
CA PRO A 409 -4.52 -32.98 12.65
C PRO A 409 -3.53 -31.91 12.25
N ILE A 410 -3.90 -30.62 12.38
CA ILE A 410 -3.08 -29.49 11.90
C ILE A 410 -2.52 -28.63 13.05
N ALA A 411 -3.00 -28.82 14.28
CA ALA A 411 -2.59 -28.05 15.44
C ALA A 411 -1.29 -28.58 16.04
N ASP A 412 -0.32 -27.70 16.28
CA ASP A 412 0.88 -28.02 17.06
C ASP A 412 0.66 -27.72 18.56
N GLU A 413 -0.34 -26.92 18.88
CA GLU A 413 -0.92 -26.80 20.22
C GLU A 413 -2.39 -26.36 20.11
N ILE A 414 -3.18 -26.84 21.07
CA ILE A 414 -4.59 -26.44 21.22
C ILE A 414 -4.76 -25.80 22.59
N ILE A 415 -5.33 -24.61 22.62
CA ILE A 415 -5.60 -23.83 23.83
C ILE A 415 -7.10 -23.61 23.91
N VAL A 416 -7.69 -24.12 25.01
CA VAL A 416 -9.11 -23.95 25.29
C VAL A 416 -9.27 -23.10 26.54
N CYS A 417 -9.95 -21.94 26.38
CA CYS A 417 -10.29 -21.07 27.51
C CYS A 417 -11.78 -21.13 27.79
N ASP A 418 -12.11 -21.71 28.92
CA ASP A 418 -13.47 -21.83 29.43
C ASP A 418 -13.91 -20.55 30.14
N THR A 419 -15.07 -20.02 29.81
CA THR A 419 -15.64 -18.81 30.39
C THR A 419 -16.74 -19.08 31.44
N GLY A 420 -16.71 -20.27 32.05
CA GLY A 420 -17.63 -20.64 33.11
C GLY A 420 -18.69 -21.64 32.68
N SER A 421 -18.29 -22.75 32.06
CA SER A 421 -19.17 -23.88 31.70
C SER A 421 -19.65 -24.62 32.94
N ARG A 422 -20.85 -25.18 32.83
CA ARG A 422 -21.50 -25.97 33.87
C ARG A 422 -21.81 -27.39 33.43
N ASP A 423 -21.46 -27.72 32.19
CA ASP A 423 -21.65 -29.03 31.57
C ASP A 423 -20.30 -29.76 31.44
N ARG A 424 -20.23 -30.79 30.60
CA ARG A 424 -19.03 -31.62 30.43
C ARG A 424 -17.96 -30.98 29.50
N THR A 425 -18.11 -29.69 29.15
CA THR A 425 -17.19 -28.99 28.21
C THR A 425 -15.73 -29.15 28.61
N MET A 426 -15.41 -28.90 29.87
CA MET A 426 -14.03 -28.99 30.38
C MET A 426 -13.46 -30.41 30.33
N GLU A 427 -14.29 -31.43 30.56
CA GLU A 427 -13.89 -32.84 30.45
C GLU A 427 -13.52 -33.16 29.01
N ILE A 428 -14.39 -32.80 28.05
CA ILE A 428 -14.18 -32.99 26.61
C ILE A 428 -12.89 -32.28 26.16
N ALA A 429 -12.68 -31.03 26.55
CA ALA A 429 -11.49 -30.27 26.18
C ALA A 429 -10.18 -30.98 26.62
N ARG A 430 -10.17 -31.55 27.84
CA ARG A 430 -9.02 -32.28 28.39
C ARG A 430 -8.68 -33.58 27.67
N GLU A 431 -9.59 -34.15 26.90
CA GLU A 431 -9.31 -35.31 26.05
C GLU A 431 -8.40 -34.95 24.84
N TYR A 432 -8.32 -33.66 24.49
CA TYR A 432 -7.58 -33.15 23.31
C TYR A 432 -6.29 -32.41 23.69
N THR A 433 -6.26 -31.75 24.87
CA THR A 433 -5.14 -30.94 25.31
C THR A 433 -5.09 -30.75 26.81
N ASP A 434 -3.86 -30.67 27.35
CA ASP A 434 -3.64 -30.29 28.76
C ASP A 434 -3.73 -28.77 28.96
N ARG A 435 -3.81 -27.97 27.87
CA ARG A 435 -3.84 -26.51 27.92
C ARG A 435 -5.27 -25.97 27.97
N VAL A 436 -5.98 -26.35 29.01
CA VAL A 436 -7.35 -25.92 29.30
C VAL A 436 -7.34 -24.99 30.50
N TYR A 437 -7.83 -23.77 30.29
CA TYR A 437 -7.78 -22.70 31.28
C TYR A 437 -9.18 -22.16 31.58
N GLU A 438 -9.47 -21.94 32.84
CA GLU A 438 -10.65 -21.18 33.26
C GLU A 438 -10.34 -19.69 33.26
N ILE A 439 -11.16 -18.90 32.59
CA ILE A 439 -11.02 -17.45 32.51
C ILE A 439 -12.35 -16.76 32.90
N PRO A 440 -12.30 -15.60 33.56
CA PRO A 440 -13.53 -14.89 33.89
C PRO A 440 -14.22 -14.37 32.62
N TRP A 441 -15.54 -14.45 32.58
CA TRP A 441 -16.37 -13.82 31.59
C TRP A 441 -16.69 -12.37 32.00
N GLU A 442 -16.33 -11.41 31.17
CA GLU A 442 -16.48 -9.97 31.43
C GLU A 442 -17.47 -9.28 30.47
N ASP A 443 -18.37 -10.03 29.84
CA ASP A 443 -19.21 -9.53 28.74
C ASP A 443 -18.37 -8.85 27.65
N ASP A 444 -17.30 -9.53 27.23
CA ASP A 444 -16.31 -9.02 26.29
C ASP A 444 -15.60 -10.19 25.61
N PHE A 445 -15.97 -10.45 24.35
CA PHE A 445 -15.38 -11.51 23.55
C PHE A 445 -13.91 -11.23 23.21
N ALA A 446 -13.57 -9.97 22.89
CA ALA A 446 -12.18 -9.62 22.59
C ALA A 446 -11.26 -9.88 23.79
N ALA A 447 -11.70 -9.51 24.99
CA ALA A 447 -10.93 -9.79 26.19
C ALA A 447 -10.70 -11.30 26.40
N ALA A 448 -11.73 -12.13 26.21
CA ALA A 448 -11.61 -13.58 26.33
C ALA A 448 -10.66 -14.17 25.27
N ARG A 449 -10.79 -13.74 23.98
CA ARG A 449 -9.88 -14.19 22.90
C ARG A 449 -8.44 -13.75 23.14
N ASN A 450 -8.22 -12.50 23.55
CA ASN A 450 -6.88 -12.01 23.86
C ASN A 450 -6.21 -12.83 24.97
N ARG A 451 -6.95 -13.21 26.02
CA ARG A 451 -6.44 -14.11 27.06
C ARG A 451 -6.09 -15.50 26.55
N SER A 452 -6.84 -16.05 25.58
CA SER A 452 -6.46 -17.32 24.94
C SER A 452 -5.21 -17.18 24.09
N MET A 453 -5.08 -16.08 23.33
CA MET A 453 -3.91 -15.81 22.51
C MET A 453 -2.63 -15.58 23.31
N GLU A 454 -2.72 -14.99 24.50
CA GLU A 454 -1.58 -14.83 25.42
C GLU A 454 -0.94 -16.14 25.85
N LYS A 455 -1.66 -17.25 25.69
CA LYS A 455 -1.15 -18.60 25.96
C LYS A 455 -0.50 -19.24 24.73
N ALA A 456 -0.70 -18.69 23.53
CA ALA A 456 -0.20 -19.22 22.27
C ALA A 456 1.31 -19.04 22.14
N THR A 457 2.02 -20.13 21.74
CA THR A 457 3.48 -20.15 21.63
C THR A 457 3.98 -20.40 20.21
N LYS A 458 3.08 -20.75 19.27
CA LYS A 458 3.43 -21.14 17.91
C LYS A 458 3.44 -19.94 16.96
N ASP A 459 3.91 -20.14 15.71
CA ASP A 459 4.11 -19.09 14.71
C ASP A 459 2.81 -18.43 14.25
N TRP A 460 1.74 -19.22 14.20
CA TRP A 460 0.43 -18.78 13.76
C TRP A 460 -0.64 -19.04 14.79
N ILE A 461 -1.64 -18.15 14.84
CA ILE A 461 -2.85 -18.33 15.63
C ILE A 461 -4.02 -18.60 14.69
N LEU A 462 -4.66 -19.76 14.88
CA LEU A 462 -5.94 -20.09 14.30
C LEU A 462 -6.99 -20.01 15.40
N TRP A 463 -7.97 -19.10 15.27
CA TRP A 463 -9.05 -19.05 16.24
C TRP A 463 -10.33 -19.65 15.66
N VAL A 464 -10.97 -20.46 16.45
CA VAL A 464 -12.17 -21.23 16.11
C VAL A 464 -13.13 -21.20 17.30
N ASP A 465 -14.41 -21.03 17.06
CA ASP A 465 -15.44 -21.08 18.10
C ASP A 465 -15.86 -22.52 18.42
N ALA A 466 -16.40 -22.74 19.60
CA ALA A 466 -16.77 -24.09 20.09
C ALA A 466 -17.93 -24.73 19.28
N ASP A 467 -18.67 -23.95 18.50
CA ASP A 467 -19.75 -24.37 17.62
C ASP A 467 -19.35 -24.32 16.13
N GLU A 468 -18.03 -24.34 15.86
CA GLU A 468 -17.45 -24.33 14.52
C GLU A 468 -16.54 -25.51 14.27
N TYR A 469 -16.38 -25.89 13.00
CA TYR A 469 -15.39 -26.88 12.56
C TYR A 469 -14.84 -26.53 11.18
N LEU A 470 -13.60 -26.96 10.91
CA LEU A 470 -12.92 -26.75 9.66
C LEU A 470 -13.22 -27.87 8.66
N VAL A 471 -13.29 -27.47 7.38
CA VAL A 471 -13.31 -28.37 6.22
C VAL A 471 -12.12 -28.01 5.33
N GLY A 472 -11.32 -29.00 4.91
CA GLY A 472 -10.10 -28.77 4.12
C GLY A 472 -8.91 -28.29 4.97
N ALA A 473 -8.92 -28.54 6.29
CA ALA A 473 -7.86 -28.11 7.20
C ALA A 473 -6.46 -28.60 6.78
N GLU A 474 -6.36 -29.78 6.17
CA GLU A 474 -5.12 -30.37 5.63
C GLU A 474 -4.43 -29.47 4.59
N ASN A 475 -5.18 -28.58 3.96
CA ASN A 475 -4.64 -27.63 2.98
C ASN A 475 -3.94 -26.43 3.60
N LEU A 476 -4.10 -26.17 4.91
CA LEU A 476 -3.49 -24.99 5.55
C LEU A 476 -1.97 -24.96 5.43
N GLY A 477 -1.31 -26.11 5.50
CA GLY A 477 0.15 -26.21 5.44
C GLY A 477 0.78 -25.54 4.20
N LYS A 478 0.11 -25.52 3.06
CA LYS A 478 0.62 -24.87 1.83
C LYS A 478 0.61 -23.36 1.93
N TYR A 479 -0.37 -22.77 2.62
CA TYR A 479 -0.50 -21.32 2.78
C TYR A 479 0.47 -20.76 3.82
N LEU A 480 0.83 -21.52 4.84
CA LEU A 480 1.76 -21.11 5.88
C LEU A 480 3.19 -20.94 5.37
N ARG A 481 3.50 -21.50 4.20
CA ARG A 481 4.79 -21.34 3.52
C ARG A 481 4.92 -19.98 2.85
N GLU A 482 3.81 -19.30 2.56
CA GLU A 482 3.80 -18.00 1.92
C GLU A 482 3.98 -16.89 2.97
N ASN A 483 5.14 -16.25 2.98
CA ASN A 483 5.46 -15.21 3.95
C ASN A 483 4.88 -13.82 3.61
N MET A 484 4.06 -13.71 2.55
CA MET A 484 3.50 -12.44 2.08
C MET A 484 2.38 -11.89 2.94
N TYR A 485 1.72 -12.75 3.72
CA TYR A 485 0.50 -12.40 4.41
C TYR A 485 0.67 -12.43 5.93
N ASN A 486 0.06 -11.47 6.60
CA ASN A 486 -0.06 -11.46 8.05
C ASN A 486 -1.28 -12.23 8.54
N GLY A 487 -2.20 -12.54 7.63
CA GLY A 487 -3.39 -13.28 7.95
C GLY A 487 -4.06 -13.91 6.74
N TYR A 488 -4.94 -14.86 7.03
CA TYR A 488 -5.77 -15.54 6.06
C TYR A 488 -7.24 -15.44 6.46
N VAL A 489 -8.06 -15.08 5.49
CA VAL A 489 -9.51 -15.06 5.59
C VAL A 489 -10.02 -16.46 5.26
N ILE A 490 -10.80 -17.03 6.14
CA ILE A 490 -11.46 -18.33 5.92
C ILE A 490 -12.96 -18.07 5.83
N ARG A 491 -13.60 -18.51 4.73
CA ARG A 491 -15.04 -18.37 4.56
C ARG A 491 -15.77 -19.19 5.62
N GLN A 492 -16.67 -18.52 6.33
CA GLN A 492 -17.50 -19.12 7.36
C GLN A 492 -18.91 -19.30 6.81
N HIS A 493 -19.34 -20.55 6.68
CA HIS A 493 -20.67 -20.93 6.22
C HIS A 493 -21.56 -21.21 7.44
N HIS A 494 -22.68 -20.54 7.50
CA HIS A 494 -23.66 -20.73 8.56
C HIS A 494 -24.61 -21.89 8.21
N HIS A 495 -24.61 -22.91 9.03
CA HIS A 495 -25.57 -24.01 8.92
C HIS A 495 -26.91 -23.55 9.52
N ALA A 496 -27.91 -23.41 8.67
CA ALA A 496 -29.28 -23.06 9.06
C ALA A 496 -30.29 -23.98 8.36
N LEU A 497 -31.33 -24.36 9.08
CA LEU A 497 -32.40 -25.23 8.58
C LEU A 497 -33.55 -24.45 7.93
N ASP A 498 -33.66 -23.18 8.25
CA ASP A 498 -34.83 -22.32 7.92
C ASP A 498 -34.44 -21.00 7.23
N ALA A 499 -33.16 -20.83 6.89
CA ALA A 499 -32.66 -19.64 6.22
C ALA A 499 -31.37 -19.94 5.44
N GLU A 500 -31.09 -19.13 4.42
CA GLU A 500 -29.82 -19.10 3.73
C GLU A 500 -29.05 -17.84 4.12
N PHE A 501 -27.76 -17.98 4.36
CA PHE A 501 -26.85 -16.89 4.70
C PHE A 501 -25.71 -16.85 3.70
N LYS A 502 -25.29 -15.62 3.31
CA LYS A 502 -24.02 -15.44 2.63
C LYS A 502 -22.89 -15.79 3.60
N PRO A 503 -21.82 -16.44 3.13
CA PRO A 503 -20.66 -16.72 3.99
C PRO A 503 -20.05 -15.43 4.52
N ASP A 504 -19.73 -15.41 5.81
CA ASP A 504 -18.87 -14.40 6.40
C ASP A 504 -17.42 -14.64 6.00
N VAL A 505 -16.62 -13.57 6.01
CA VAL A 505 -15.22 -13.58 5.56
C VAL A 505 -14.27 -13.00 6.62
N PRO A 506 -14.22 -13.57 7.82
CA PRO A 506 -13.32 -13.08 8.88
C PRO A 506 -11.88 -13.54 8.66
N VAL A 507 -10.92 -12.75 9.15
CA VAL A 507 -9.55 -13.21 9.30
C VAL A 507 -9.51 -14.22 10.44
N ARG A 508 -9.24 -15.48 10.14
CA ARG A 508 -9.25 -16.61 11.10
C ARG A 508 -7.88 -17.13 11.47
N LEU A 509 -6.93 -17.00 10.59
CA LEU A 509 -5.55 -17.42 10.77
C LEU A 509 -4.64 -16.20 10.61
N PHE A 510 -3.79 -15.91 11.60
CA PHE A 510 -2.86 -14.77 11.52
C PHE A 510 -1.58 -15.05 12.32
N ARG A 511 -0.53 -14.27 12.02
CA ARG A 511 0.77 -14.45 12.66
C ARG A 511 0.73 -14.11 14.14
N ASN A 512 1.31 -15.01 14.95
CA ASN A 512 1.55 -14.76 16.37
C ASN A 512 2.69 -13.72 16.55
N HIS A 513 2.79 -13.14 17.73
CA HIS A 513 3.88 -12.23 18.14
C HIS A 513 4.04 -10.96 17.26
N ARG A 514 2.95 -10.49 16.63
CA ARG A 514 2.90 -9.29 15.78
C ARG A 514 2.08 -8.13 16.36
N GLY A 515 1.83 -8.18 17.66
CA GLY A 515 0.99 -7.16 18.31
C GLY A 515 -0.49 -7.19 17.89
N ILE A 516 -0.91 -8.25 17.17
CA ILE A 516 -2.31 -8.42 16.77
C ILE A 516 -3.13 -8.74 18.02
N ARG A 517 -4.26 -8.04 18.21
CA ARG A 517 -5.21 -8.21 19.31
C ARG A 517 -6.63 -8.09 18.78
N PHE A 518 -7.56 -8.75 19.47
CA PHE A 518 -8.98 -8.55 19.20
C PHE A 518 -9.48 -7.25 19.82
N PHE A 519 -10.32 -6.56 19.08
CA PHE A 519 -11.01 -5.33 19.50
C PHE A 519 -12.52 -5.48 19.36
N GLY A 520 -13.23 -4.85 20.29
CA GLY A 520 -14.68 -4.85 20.37
C GLY A 520 -15.24 -5.90 21.32
N CYS A 521 -16.16 -5.48 22.20
CA CYS A 521 -16.77 -6.39 23.17
C CYS A 521 -17.56 -7.53 22.50
N VAL A 522 -18.11 -7.24 21.32
CA VAL A 522 -18.86 -8.17 20.46
C VAL A 522 -18.63 -7.81 18.99
N HIS A 523 -18.82 -8.77 18.08
CA HIS A 523 -18.39 -8.60 16.68
C HIS A 523 -16.93 -8.14 16.59
N GLU A 524 -16.16 -8.74 17.46
CA GLU A 524 -14.74 -8.49 17.62
C GLU A 524 -13.98 -9.00 16.39
N HIS A 525 -12.91 -8.31 16.06
CA HIS A 525 -12.03 -8.70 14.96
C HIS A 525 -10.58 -8.46 15.35
N PRO A 526 -9.64 -9.24 14.79
CA PRO A 526 -8.23 -9.03 15.06
C PRO A 526 -7.73 -7.78 14.34
N GLU A 527 -7.01 -6.94 15.07
CA GLU A 527 -6.40 -5.71 14.58
C GLU A 527 -4.93 -5.64 15.00
N THR A 528 -4.16 -4.85 14.27
CA THR A 528 -2.80 -4.48 14.67
C THR A 528 -2.85 -3.38 15.75
N ALA A 529 -1.71 -3.07 16.37
CA ALA A 529 -1.59 -2.01 17.35
C ALA A 529 -2.03 -0.60 16.84
N LEU A 530 -2.18 -0.43 15.53
CA LEU A 530 -2.65 0.80 14.89
C LEU A 530 -4.18 0.84 14.69
N ASN A 531 -4.94 -0.05 15.33
CA ASN A 531 -6.39 -0.22 15.17
C ASN A 531 -6.83 -0.42 13.71
N GLU A 532 -6.05 -1.15 12.95
CA GLU A 532 -6.30 -1.49 11.56
C GLU A 532 -6.32 -3.01 11.42
N GLY A 533 -7.27 -3.52 10.66
CA GLY A 533 -7.41 -4.97 10.46
C GLY A 533 -6.11 -5.63 9.98
N VAL A 534 -5.96 -6.91 10.22
CA VAL A 534 -4.79 -7.71 9.82
C VAL A 534 -4.58 -7.63 8.31
N LYS A 535 -3.55 -6.96 7.87
CA LYS A 535 -3.20 -6.77 6.45
C LYS A 535 -1.69 -6.94 6.25
N PRO A 536 -1.24 -7.43 5.07
CA PRO A 536 -2.06 -8.01 4.02
C PRO A 536 -2.69 -9.36 4.45
N ALA A 537 -3.93 -9.60 4.01
CA ALA A 537 -4.64 -10.85 4.21
C ALA A 537 -5.28 -11.32 2.89
N VAL A 538 -5.39 -12.65 2.71
CA VAL A 538 -5.97 -13.26 1.51
C VAL A 538 -7.02 -14.30 1.87
N ILE A 539 -8.03 -14.45 1.00
CA ILE A 539 -9.10 -15.43 1.19
C ILE A 539 -8.63 -16.80 0.71
N LEU A 540 -8.74 -17.80 1.56
CA LEU A 540 -8.47 -19.19 1.18
C LEU A 540 -9.62 -19.76 0.35
N SER A 541 -9.28 -20.51 -0.70
CA SER A 541 -10.25 -21.07 -1.65
C SER A 541 -10.76 -22.46 -1.29
N ASP A 542 -10.00 -23.20 -0.51
CA ASP A 542 -10.19 -24.63 -0.24
C ASP A 542 -10.13 -25.01 1.25
N VAL A 543 -10.19 -23.99 2.11
CA VAL A 543 -10.37 -24.14 3.55
C VAL A 543 -11.59 -23.33 3.95
N HIS A 544 -12.51 -23.96 4.64
CA HIS A 544 -13.77 -23.37 5.06
C HIS A 544 -14.05 -23.65 6.52
N ILE A 545 -14.83 -22.78 7.15
CA ILE A 545 -15.41 -23.02 8.49
C ILE A 545 -16.90 -23.21 8.31
N VAL A 546 -17.44 -24.22 8.99
CA VAL A 546 -18.89 -24.43 9.13
C VAL A 546 -19.28 -24.08 10.56
N HIS A 547 -20.30 -23.26 10.70
CA HIS A 547 -20.78 -22.73 11.96
C HIS A 547 -22.21 -23.19 12.25
N ASP A 548 -22.38 -23.98 13.30
CA ASP A 548 -23.67 -24.55 13.73
C ASP A 548 -24.50 -23.62 14.64
N GLY A 549 -24.00 -22.45 14.96
CA GLY A 549 -24.66 -21.51 15.88
C GLY A 549 -25.89 -20.78 15.35
N TYR A 550 -26.31 -21.02 14.09
CA TYR A 550 -27.43 -20.34 13.42
C TYR A 550 -28.53 -21.29 12.97
N VAL A 551 -28.58 -22.52 13.49
CA VAL A 551 -29.42 -23.61 12.98
C VAL A 551 -30.91 -23.26 12.93
N THR A 552 -31.44 -22.57 13.93
CA THR A 552 -32.86 -22.16 13.97
C THR A 552 -33.01 -20.71 14.39
N GLU A 553 -34.18 -20.09 14.01
CA GLU A 553 -34.52 -18.74 14.41
C GLU A 553 -34.51 -18.53 15.93
N ALA A 554 -34.96 -19.50 16.70
CA ALA A 554 -34.95 -19.42 18.16
C ALA A 554 -33.52 -19.29 18.73
N ILE A 555 -32.55 -20.01 18.15
CA ILE A 555 -31.14 -19.93 18.53
C ILE A 555 -30.58 -18.55 18.15
N ARG A 556 -30.84 -18.07 16.93
CA ARG A 556 -30.39 -16.75 16.44
C ARG A 556 -30.93 -15.63 17.33
N ARG A 557 -32.21 -15.68 17.68
CA ARG A 557 -32.85 -14.70 18.56
C ARG A 557 -32.23 -14.70 19.98
N LYS A 558 -31.97 -15.88 20.55
CA LYS A 558 -31.30 -15.98 21.86
C LYS A 558 -29.91 -15.35 21.83
N ARG A 559 -29.12 -15.61 20.78
CA ARG A 559 -27.78 -15.01 20.59
C ARG A 559 -27.86 -13.50 20.43
N PHE A 560 -28.77 -13.03 19.63
CA PHE A 560 -28.99 -11.60 19.41
C PHE A 560 -29.31 -10.88 20.75
N LEU A 561 -30.26 -11.36 21.52
CA LEU A 561 -30.62 -10.76 22.81
C LEU A 561 -29.47 -10.79 23.83
N ARG A 562 -28.64 -11.80 23.79
CA ARG A 562 -27.40 -11.87 24.60
C ARG A 562 -26.40 -10.81 24.17
N ASN A 563 -26.23 -10.59 22.85
CA ASN A 563 -25.19 -9.73 22.30
C ASN A 563 -25.56 -8.21 22.41
N LEU A 564 -26.83 -7.86 22.39
CA LEU A 564 -27.29 -6.46 22.40
C LEU A 564 -26.70 -5.61 23.55
N PRO A 565 -26.68 -6.07 24.82
CA PRO A 565 -26.02 -5.31 25.88
C PRO A 565 -24.52 -5.08 25.65
N MET A 566 -23.86 -6.06 24.99
CA MET A 566 -22.43 -5.96 24.65
C MET A 566 -22.18 -4.96 23.53
N VAL A 567 -23.07 -4.84 22.53
CA VAL A 567 -23.00 -3.79 21.48
C VAL A 567 -23.08 -2.39 22.12
N LEU A 568 -24.00 -2.21 23.07
CA LEU A 568 -24.14 -0.95 23.79
C LEU A 568 -22.91 -0.64 24.67
N LYS A 569 -22.35 -1.64 25.31
CA LYS A 569 -21.10 -1.54 26.08
C LYS A 569 -19.91 -1.20 25.17
N ASP A 570 -19.81 -1.86 24.01
CA ASP A 570 -18.80 -1.61 23.01
C ASP A 570 -18.82 -0.15 22.53
N ARG A 571 -20.00 0.39 22.18
CA ARG A 571 -20.16 1.77 21.78
C ARG A 571 -19.74 2.78 22.87
N LYS A 572 -19.97 2.44 24.15
CA LYS A 572 -19.56 3.29 25.26
C LYS A 572 -18.04 3.26 25.48
N ARG A 573 -17.40 2.07 25.30
CA ARG A 573 -15.96 1.91 25.51
C ARG A 573 -15.14 2.40 24.31
N HIS A 574 -15.65 2.21 23.10
CA HIS A 574 -14.99 2.46 21.82
C HIS A 574 -15.83 3.38 20.92
N PRO A 575 -16.05 4.64 21.32
CA PRO A 575 -16.86 5.59 20.54
C PRO A 575 -16.28 5.85 19.13
N GLU A 576 -14.97 5.70 18.95
CA GLU A 576 -14.25 5.82 17.68
C GLU A 576 -14.50 4.65 16.73
N ARG A 577 -14.97 3.50 17.22
CA ARG A 577 -15.20 2.29 16.41
C ARG A 577 -16.47 2.42 15.59
N ARG A 578 -16.31 2.96 14.36
CA ARG A 578 -17.44 3.22 13.45
C ARG A 578 -18.21 1.97 13.03
N LEU A 579 -17.53 0.81 12.93
CA LEU A 579 -18.17 -0.47 12.64
C LEU A 579 -19.22 -0.85 13.72
N GLY A 580 -19.01 -0.46 14.96
CA GLY A 580 -20.00 -0.63 16.03
C GLY A 580 -21.32 0.10 15.78
N LEU A 581 -21.32 1.19 15.01
CA LEU A 581 -22.55 1.89 14.59
C LEU A 581 -23.36 1.05 13.60
N VAL A 582 -22.72 0.39 12.65
CA VAL A 582 -23.38 -0.51 11.69
C VAL A 582 -24.07 -1.67 12.42
N PHE A 583 -23.39 -2.25 13.42
CA PHE A 583 -23.99 -3.31 14.24
C PHE A 583 -25.17 -2.80 15.08
N LEU A 584 -25.06 -1.61 15.63
CA LEU A 584 -26.15 -1.00 16.39
C LEU A 584 -27.36 -0.68 15.50
N GLU A 585 -27.13 -0.17 14.29
CA GLU A 585 -28.16 0.03 13.27
C GLU A 585 -28.92 -1.27 12.96
N ARG A 586 -28.20 -2.33 12.65
CA ARG A 586 -28.73 -3.67 12.42
C ARG A 586 -29.56 -4.17 13.61
N ASP A 587 -29.06 -3.98 14.81
CA ASP A 587 -29.69 -4.48 16.03
C ASP A 587 -31.00 -3.74 16.33
N TYR A 588 -31.09 -2.45 16.04
CA TYR A 588 -32.36 -1.72 16.13
C TYR A 588 -33.40 -2.27 15.14
N ILE A 589 -33.00 -2.64 13.92
CA ILE A 589 -33.90 -3.25 12.94
C ILE A 589 -34.41 -4.61 13.43
N HIS A 590 -33.55 -5.43 14.01
CA HIS A 590 -33.97 -6.72 14.60
C HIS A 590 -34.94 -6.53 15.76
N LEU A 591 -34.71 -5.56 16.64
CA LEU A 591 -35.65 -5.25 17.72
C LEU A 591 -37.02 -4.82 17.17
N ALA A 592 -37.03 -4.01 16.12
CA ALA A 592 -38.28 -3.59 15.47
C ALA A 592 -39.00 -4.80 14.86
N ARG A 593 -38.29 -5.68 14.15
CA ARG A 593 -38.85 -6.90 13.56
C ARG A 593 -39.48 -7.80 14.63
N TYR A 594 -38.79 -8.03 15.74
CA TYR A 594 -39.33 -8.84 16.85
C TYR A 594 -40.57 -8.21 17.50
N GLU A 595 -40.59 -6.88 17.59
CA GLU A 595 -41.79 -6.18 18.08
C GLU A 595 -42.97 -6.30 17.09
N LEU A 596 -42.71 -6.18 15.78
CA LEU A 596 -43.73 -6.38 14.74
C LEU A 596 -44.27 -7.82 14.71
N GLU A 597 -43.42 -8.81 14.84
CA GLU A 597 -43.85 -10.23 14.98
C GLU A 597 -44.76 -10.40 16.18
N ARG A 598 -44.35 -9.87 17.35
CA ARG A 598 -45.17 -9.93 18.58
C ARG A 598 -46.55 -9.28 18.41
N THR A 599 -46.63 -8.23 17.63
CA THR A 599 -47.87 -7.48 17.38
C THR A 599 -48.58 -7.89 16.09
N ARG A 600 -48.16 -9.01 15.45
CA ARG A 600 -48.70 -9.52 14.18
C ARG A 600 -48.70 -8.49 13.06
N GLY A 601 -47.63 -7.74 12.94
CA GLY A 601 -47.39 -6.74 11.90
C GLY A 601 -47.92 -5.34 12.24
N VAL A 602 -48.50 -5.12 13.42
CA VAL A 602 -48.97 -3.78 13.82
C VAL A 602 -47.79 -2.94 14.26
N MET A 603 -47.57 -1.81 13.58
CA MET A 603 -46.53 -0.83 13.94
C MET A 603 -46.81 -0.18 15.29
N THR A 604 -46.02 -0.51 16.30
CA THR A 604 -46.11 0.13 17.61
C THR A 604 -45.17 1.35 17.66
N GLU A 605 -45.42 2.28 18.59
CA GLU A 605 -44.51 3.40 18.84
C GLU A 605 -43.08 2.92 19.16
N ARG A 606 -42.96 1.80 19.86
CA ARG A 606 -41.67 1.20 20.21
C ARG A 606 -40.93 0.66 18.97
N ALA A 607 -41.63 -0.04 18.08
CA ALA A 607 -41.07 -0.51 16.82
C ALA A 607 -40.60 0.66 15.94
N ARG A 608 -41.45 1.69 15.83
CA ARG A 608 -41.12 2.91 15.09
C ARG A 608 -39.89 3.60 15.63
N LYS A 609 -39.76 3.80 16.93
CA LYS A 609 -38.55 4.39 17.56
C LYS A 609 -37.26 3.60 17.28
N TYR A 610 -37.35 2.28 17.21
CA TYR A 610 -36.16 1.48 16.83
C TYR A 610 -35.75 1.71 15.38
N LEU A 611 -36.72 1.75 14.45
CA LEU A 611 -36.44 1.99 13.03
C LEU A 611 -35.93 3.42 12.78
N GLU A 612 -36.51 4.41 13.44
CA GLU A 612 -36.03 5.80 13.39
C GLU A 612 -34.58 5.93 13.88
N ARG A 613 -34.23 5.24 14.98
CA ARG A 613 -32.85 5.22 15.47
C ARG A 613 -31.89 4.56 14.48
N ALA A 614 -32.28 3.45 13.85
CA ALA A 614 -31.49 2.84 12.81
C ALA A 614 -31.26 3.80 11.64
N ALA A 615 -32.32 4.40 11.13
CA ALA A 615 -32.25 5.37 10.03
C ALA A 615 -31.41 6.61 10.38
N MET A 616 -31.49 7.08 11.62
CA MET A 616 -30.70 8.22 12.13
C MET A 616 -29.19 7.89 12.11
N ILE A 617 -28.77 6.70 12.53
CA ILE A 617 -27.37 6.28 12.51
C ILE A 617 -26.80 6.40 11.10
N HIS A 618 -27.50 5.91 10.09
CA HIS A 618 -27.07 6.04 8.70
C HIS A 618 -26.95 7.49 8.28
N ARG A 619 -28.00 8.28 8.48
CA ARG A 619 -28.06 9.69 8.09
C ARG A 619 -26.97 10.55 8.74
N GLU A 620 -26.57 10.25 9.97
CA GLU A 620 -25.57 11.02 10.70
C GLU A 620 -24.13 10.60 10.37
N HIS A 621 -23.90 9.32 10.19
CA HIS A 621 -22.53 8.76 10.17
C HIS A 621 -22.07 8.19 8.83
N PHE A 622 -22.98 7.87 7.90
CA PHE A 622 -22.66 7.18 6.64
C PHE A 622 -23.24 7.91 5.41
N ARG A 623 -22.94 9.20 5.27
CA ARG A 623 -23.54 10.11 4.27
C ARG A 623 -22.93 10.00 2.88
N SER A 624 -21.70 9.48 2.75
CA SER A 624 -20.96 9.45 1.49
C SER A 624 -20.76 8.02 1.01
N ALA A 625 -20.99 7.79 -0.27
CA ALA A 625 -20.68 6.52 -0.92
C ALA A 625 -19.17 6.18 -0.91
N ASP A 626 -18.31 7.19 -0.70
CA ASP A 626 -16.87 6.99 -0.54
C ASP A 626 -16.49 6.44 0.84
N ASP A 627 -17.43 6.41 1.79
CA ASP A 627 -17.21 5.84 3.10
C ASP A 627 -17.11 4.31 3.01
N PRO A 628 -16.04 3.68 3.50
CA PRO A 628 -15.86 2.23 3.43
C PRO A 628 -17.00 1.43 4.09
N LEU A 629 -17.73 2.03 5.03
CA LEU A 629 -18.85 1.38 5.74
C LEU A 629 -20.22 1.70 5.14
N TYR A 630 -20.29 2.59 4.17
CA TYR A 630 -21.56 2.95 3.50
C TYR A 630 -22.25 1.72 2.91
N GLY A 631 -21.52 0.87 2.21
CA GLY A 631 -22.06 -0.34 1.60
C GLY A 631 -22.63 -1.36 2.59
N TYR A 632 -22.28 -1.28 3.86
CA TYR A 632 -22.85 -2.11 4.94
C TYR A 632 -24.06 -1.45 5.59
N SER A 633 -24.04 -0.15 5.79
CA SER A 633 -25.10 0.60 6.45
C SER A 633 -26.28 0.90 5.52
N PHE A 634 -26.05 1.22 4.25
CA PHE A 634 -27.11 1.61 3.32
C PHE A 634 -28.23 0.56 3.14
N PRO A 635 -27.95 -0.76 2.99
CA PRO A 635 -29.02 -1.77 2.96
C PRO A 635 -29.82 -1.87 4.26
N LEU A 636 -29.20 -1.59 5.40
CA LEU A 636 -29.86 -1.54 6.69
C LEU A 636 -30.79 -0.34 6.77
N TYR A 637 -30.34 0.83 6.34
CA TYR A 637 -31.14 2.02 6.24
C TYR A 637 -32.36 1.82 5.34
N GLN A 638 -32.20 1.23 4.15
CA GLN A 638 -33.33 0.86 3.26
C GLN A 638 -34.30 -0.04 3.99
N SER A 639 -33.83 -1.10 4.66
CA SER A 639 -34.69 -2.02 5.41
C SER A 639 -35.47 -1.32 6.53
N ALA A 640 -34.89 -0.34 7.20
CA ALA A 640 -35.57 0.43 8.23
C ALA A 640 -36.72 1.27 7.65
N LEU A 641 -36.51 1.94 6.51
CA LEU A 641 -37.52 2.75 5.83
C LEU A 641 -38.66 1.89 5.28
N GLU A 642 -38.34 0.76 4.65
CA GLU A 642 -39.33 -0.21 4.17
C GLU A 642 -40.24 -0.69 5.30
N LEU A 643 -39.69 -1.03 6.46
CA LEU A 643 -40.44 -1.46 7.62
C LEU A 643 -41.29 -0.34 8.22
N MET A 644 -40.90 0.93 8.09
CA MET A 644 -41.73 2.08 8.49
C MET A 644 -42.88 2.36 7.54
N GLY A 645 -42.90 1.74 6.35
CA GLY A 645 -43.88 2.05 5.29
C GLY A 645 -43.59 3.40 4.62
N GLU A 646 -42.41 3.97 4.87
CA GLU A 646 -41.91 5.13 4.18
C GLU A 646 -41.34 4.62 2.86
N GLY A 647 -42.09 4.81 1.77
CA GLY A 647 -41.68 4.35 0.45
C GLY A 647 -40.32 4.98 0.08
N PHE A 648 -39.31 4.14 -0.03
CA PHE A 648 -38.07 4.55 -0.63
C PHE A 648 -38.31 4.73 -2.13
N SER A 649 -38.35 5.96 -2.59
CA SER A 649 -38.19 6.19 -4.01
C SER A 649 -36.72 5.92 -4.35
N LEU A 650 -36.45 4.64 -4.64
CA LEU A 650 -35.36 4.13 -5.47
C LEU A 650 -34.02 4.85 -5.43
N GLY A 651 -33.01 4.14 -4.97
CA GLY A 651 -31.63 4.45 -5.34
C GLY A 651 -31.46 4.33 -6.87
N TYR A 652 -30.89 5.35 -7.50
CA TYR A 652 -30.60 5.34 -8.93
C TYR A 652 -29.16 4.94 -9.16
N PHE A 653 -28.93 3.99 -10.05
CA PHE A 653 -27.62 3.73 -10.62
C PHE A 653 -27.50 4.56 -11.90
N VAL A 654 -26.69 5.62 -11.86
CA VAL A 654 -26.45 6.48 -13.02
C VAL A 654 -25.27 5.93 -13.80
N ALA A 655 -25.51 5.45 -15.04
CA ALA A 655 -24.49 4.98 -15.96
C ALA A 655 -24.30 5.98 -17.09
N VAL A 656 -23.08 6.47 -17.28
CA VAL A 656 -22.72 7.33 -18.41
C VAL A 656 -22.61 6.49 -19.69
N ALA A 657 -23.13 7.01 -20.81
CA ALA A 657 -23.06 6.31 -22.09
C ALA A 657 -21.60 6.21 -22.56
N GLY A 658 -21.10 4.98 -22.65
CA GLY A 658 -19.71 4.71 -23.07
C GLY A 658 -18.90 3.87 -22.08
N ASP A 659 -19.27 3.81 -20.83
CA ASP A 659 -18.69 2.87 -19.89
C ASP A 659 -19.16 1.46 -20.23
N GLY A 660 -18.21 0.58 -20.57
CA GLY A 660 -18.46 -0.82 -20.92
C GLY A 660 -18.98 -1.69 -19.75
N ALA A 661 -19.80 -1.11 -18.88
CA ALA A 661 -20.52 -1.80 -17.82
C ALA A 661 -21.68 -2.60 -18.44
N GLY A 662 -21.34 -3.71 -19.11
CA GLY A 662 -22.28 -4.74 -19.51
C GLY A 662 -22.96 -5.30 -18.28
N ASP A 663 -24.26 -5.51 -18.41
CA ASP A 663 -25.17 -6.34 -17.59
C ASP A 663 -24.80 -6.65 -16.12
N THR A 664 -24.38 -5.65 -15.38
CA THR A 664 -24.29 -5.78 -13.92
C THR A 664 -25.70 -5.94 -13.37
N VAL A 665 -25.98 -7.10 -12.79
CA VAL A 665 -27.27 -7.34 -12.09
C VAL A 665 -27.34 -6.37 -10.92
N LEU A 666 -28.23 -5.39 -11.03
CA LEU A 666 -28.49 -4.44 -9.96
C LEU A 666 -29.21 -5.15 -8.79
N PRO A 667 -28.88 -4.83 -7.55
CA PRO A 667 -29.65 -5.27 -6.39
C PRO A 667 -31.14 -4.90 -6.54
N HIS A 668 -32.05 -5.74 -6.02
CA HIS A 668 -33.48 -5.47 -6.04
C HIS A 668 -33.80 -4.08 -5.47
N GLY A 669 -34.49 -3.26 -6.24
CA GLY A 669 -34.92 -1.91 -5.85
C GLY A 669 -34.12 -0.76 -6.45
N LEU A 670 -33.09 -1.01 -7.26
CA LEU A 670 -32.36 0.04 -7.98
C LEU A 670 -32.86 0.20 -9.41
N GLN A 671 -33.22 1.43 -9.80
CA GLN A 671 -33.48 1.77 -11.20
C GLN A 671 -32.20 2.26 -11.89
N ARG A 672 -31.93 1.70 -13.08
CA ARG A 672 -30.85 2.16 -13.93
C ARG A 672 -31.31 3.38 -14.73
N VAL A 673 -30.65 4.51 -14.52
CA VAL A 673 -30.84 5.70 -15.35
C VAL A 673 -29.60 5.85 -16.24
N ARG A 674 -29.80 5.87 -17.55
CA ARG A 674 -28.75 6.16 -18.52
C ARG A 674 -28.78 7.65 -18.84
N VAL A 675 -27.63 8.29 -18.74
CA VAL A 675 -27.41 9.69 -19.08
C VAL A 675 -26.37 9.79 -20.19
N ALA A 676 -26.41 10.86 -20.95
CA ALA A 676 -25.55 11.01 -22.11
C ALA A 676 -24.08 11.30 -21.75
N ASP A 677 -23.87 12.03 -20.64
CA ASP A 677 -22.54 12.42 -20.18
C ASP A 677 -22.49 12.65 -18.66
N GLU A 678 -21.30 12.94 -18.17
CA GLU A 678 -21.03 13.16 -16.74
C GLU A 678 -21.70 14.44 -16.20
N ALA A 679 -21.94 15.45 -17.04
CA ALA A 679 -22.60 16.69 -16.64
C ALA A 679 -24.10 16.43 -16.37
N GLU A 680 -24.76 15.66 -17.23
CA GLU A 680 -26.14 15.23 -17.06
C GLU A 680 -26.28 14.28 -15.84
N ALA A 681 -25.26 13.43 -15.57
CA ALA A 681 -25.22 12.61 -14.37
C ALA A 681 -25.16 13.45 -13.09
N ARG A 682 -24.30 14.47 -13.07
CA ARG A 682 -24.18 15.40 -11.95
C ARG A 682 -25.45 16.23 -11.73
N GLU A 683 -26.08 16.68 -12.81
CA GLU A 683 -27.32 17.43 -12.72
C GLU A 683 -28.48 16.56 -12.23
N PHE A 684 -28.57 15.32 -12.71
CA PHE A 684 -29.55 14.34 -12.23
C PHE A 684 -29.38 14.03 -10.74
N LEU A 685 -28.15 13.76 -10.29
CA LEU A 685 -27.82 13.50 -8.89
C LEU A 685 -28.07 14.74 -8.02
N ALA A 686 -27.69 15.93 -8.47
CA ALA A 686 -27.92 17.18 -7.73
C ALA A 686 -29.41 17.47 -7.55
N ARG A 687 -30.23 17.20 -8.56
CA ARG A 687 -31.69 17.41 -8.52
C ARG A 687 -32.39 16.43 -7.55
N HIS A 688 -32.03 15.15 -7.58
CA HIS A 688 -32.67 14.12 -6.78
C HIS A 688 -32.07 13.98 -5.37
N VAL A 689 -30.77 14.18 -5.19
CA VAL A 689 -30.13 14.22 -3.86
C VAL A 689 -30.44 15.53 -3.15
N GLY A 690 -30.63 16.62 -3.89
CA GLY A 690 -31.05 17.91 -3.32
C GLY A 690 -32.47 17.87 -2.75
N GLU A 691 -33.37 17.18 -3.37
CA GLU A 691 -34.76 16.94 -2.88
C GLU A 691 -34.70 16.04 -1.62
N LEU A 692 -33.94 14.97 -1.60
CA LEU A 692 -33.72 14.09 -0.45
C LEU A 692 -33.06 14.79 0.75
N LEU A 693 -32.15 15.73 0.51
CA LEU A 693 -31.50 16.52 1.56
C LEU A 693 -32.37 17.69 2.06
N ALA A 694 -33.32 18.18 1.25
CA ALA A 694 -34.24 19.26 1.63
C ALA A 694 -35.34 18.76 2.57
N GLU A 695 -35.78 17.50 2.44
CA GLU A 695 -36.73 16.85 3.34
C GLU A 695 -36.11 16.42 4.69
N ALA A 696 -34.77 16.39 4.81
CA ALA A 696 -34.08 15.91 6.00
C ALA A 696 -33.77 16.99 7.06
N ARG A 697 -34.36 18.20 6.98
CA ARG A 697 -34.32 19.22 8.02
C ARG A 697 -35.50 19.11 8.96
N VAL A 698 -35.35 18.27 10.00
CA VAL A 698 -36.17 18.41 11.22
C VAL A 698 -35.17 18.45 12.39
N GLU A 699 -35.18 19.61 13.02
CA GLU A 699 -34.51 19.86 14.30
C GLU A 699 -35.20 19.05 15.40
N GLU A 700 -34.37 18.39 16.30
CA GLU A 700 -34.50 18.51 17.74
C GLU A 700 -33.56 17.54 18.45
N GLU A 701 -32.83 18.11 19.42
CA GLU A 701 -32.01 17.43 20.42
C GLU A 701 -32.86 16.49 21.28
N PHE A 702 -32.43 15.23 21.42
CA PHE A 702 -32.96 14.35 22.47
C PHE A 702 -31.85 13.94 23.43
N PRO A 703 -32.04 14.17 24.73
CA PRO A 703 -31.08 13.74 25.74
C PRO A 703 -31.14 12.23 25.97
N PHE A 704 -29.98 11.65 26.17
CA PHE A 704 -29.83 10.27 26.62
C PHE A 704 -30.25 10.17 28.10
N GLU A 705 -31.49 9.77 28.37
CA GLU A 705 -31.88 9.31 29.71
C GLU A 705 -32.69 8.00 29.60
N GLY A 706 -32.17 6.99 30.32
CA GLY A 706 -32.94 5.90 30.86
C GLY A 706 -33.19 4.70 29.95
N ALA A 707 -32.20 3.78 29.86
CA ALA A 707 -32.45 2.38 29.53
C ALA A 707 -32.35 1.55 30.81
N ALA A 708 -33.47 1.22 31.42
CA ALA A 708 -33.64 0.08 32.28
C ALA A 708 -34.28 -1.07 31.50
#